data_719ca9f863eedd6873af67c65bc434ba
#
_entry.id   719ca9f863eedd6873af67c65bc434ba
#
_cell.length_a   1.000
_cell.length_b   1.000
_cell.length_c   1.000
_cell.angle_alpha   90.00
_cell.angle_beta   90.00
_cell.angle_gamma   90.00
#
_symmetry.space_group_name_H-M   'P 1'
#
loop_
_entity.id
_entity.type
_entity.pdbx_description
1 polymer ?
#
loop_
_entity_poly.entity_id
_entity_poly.type
_entity_poly.pdbx_seq_one_letter_code
_entity_poly.pdbx_strand_id
1 'polypeptide(L)'
;MFRTLLTLTLLLVALPVGAKEAEVIVYGATPGGFCAAIAAAREGAQVILLEPTSHVGGLSTGGLSHCDSNQMRRESLTGLFEEWHRRIAKDYVDRGEPVPYDPKDKTAGIRWVFEPHVALRVTQAMLQEAGVTVVTDCQLTSVQMAGTRIAGLRTSQGAFTAKTYIDGTYEGDLMAGAGVSWVIGREGRADYGEALAGKRYPKPTMAIDGFDATGRPLPLVTGVDAGAEEAGDRNVMTFSFRLCLTRDPANLVPIPQPANYDSAKFELARRALKAGVRGIGFDLYPLPGKKLDGNNSIYGQVSLGLVGGSNTWHAADAAERARLWEAHKQYTLEFLHFLRTDPAVPAKTRADYASLGFCKDEFAATAHFPPALYVRESRRLHGLYILSQKDIIDSPAKDDPIAISSFPIDSHDCQRVALKGGGVVNEGTILPVRVPGTGVGYAYQVPYRAILPRPEQCGNLLVPVALGSTHVAMSSLRIEGAWMAIGQGAGVAAALSAKRGLNVQDLPYPELRTRLLAQGQTVELPTPPIRKAAPKAAEKPPATSPAGLILDDQVAELEGAWTPSTNFKPHIGKGYVHDEQRSDGKCRATFRFKVPTEDDYELGMAYSAHATRTTRLPITIAGGGVEHRLTVDQTQPLPAGESFRPLGQFRLRPGVDYTLTLSNEGTVGFVILDAFQLRPTGTTAPKPR
;
A
#
# COMPACT_ATOMS: atom_id res chain seq x y z
N MET A 1 50.57 24.13 45.45
CA MET A 1 49.10 24.11 45.66
C MET A 1 48.47 25.10 44.69
N PHE A 2 48.16 24.66 43.48
CA PHE A 2 47.38 25.45 42.49
C PHE A 2 45.93 24.89 42.51
N ARG A 3 44.98 25.70 42.94
CA ARG A 3 43.55 25.44 42.83
C ARG A 3 43.07 25.90 41.45
N THR A 4 42.77 24.95 40.57
CA THR A 4 42.11 25.24 39.31
C THR A 4 40.61 25.48 39.55
N LEU A 5 40.15 26.71 39.41
CA LEU A 5 38.71 27.04 39.37
C LEU A 5 38.14 26.56 38.05
N LEU A 6 37.26 25.60 38.11
CA LEU A 6 36.42 25.17 36.97
C LEU A 6 35.26 26.17 36.87
N THR A 7 35.33 27.08 35.91
CA THR A 7 34.24 28.01 35.62
C THR A 7 33.20 27.27 34.78
N LEU A 8 32.08 26.92 35.39
CA LEU A 8 30.90 26.35 34.73
C LEU A 8 30.19 27.49 33.97
N THR A 9 30.43 27.59 32.65
CA THR A 9 29.71 28.56 31.82
C THR A 9 28.33 27.98 31.53
N LEU A 10 27.31 28.43 32.27
CA LEU A 10 25.90 28.19 31.91
C LEU A 10 25.63 29.00 30.61
N LEU A 11 25.56 28.31 29.48
CA LEU A 11 24.97 28.90 28.28
C LEU A 11 23.46 29.07 28.53
N LEU A 12 23.06 30.28 28.94
CA LEU A 12 21.66 30.69 28.87
C LEU A 12 21.28 30.78 27.37
N VAL A 13 20.57 29.75 26.87
CA VAL A 13 19.88 29.85 25.59
C VAL A 13 18.75 30.84 25.77
N ALA A 14 18.95 32.07 25.29
CA ALA A 14 17.93 33.08 25.32
C ALA A 14 16.73 32.65 24.49
N LEU A 15 15.61 32.41 25.16
CA LEU A 15 14.32 32.17 24.49
C LEU A 15 14.00 33.42 23.64
N PRO A 16 13.47 33.27 22.42
CA PRO A 16 13.12 34.41 21.60
C PRO A 16 12.04 35.25 22.27
N VAL A 17 12.27 36.55 22.40
CA VAL A 17 11.28 37.48 22.92
C VAL A 17 10.03 37.44 22.03
N GLY A 18 8.85 37.14 22.62
CA GLY A 18 7.57 37.08 21.91
C GLY A 18 7.23 35.71 21.33
N ALA A 19 7.88 34.61 21.79
CA ALA A 19 7.48 33.26 21.40
C ALA A 19 6.05 32.95 21.89
N LYS A 20 5.26 32.27 21.03
CA LYS A 20 3.97 31.71 21.43
C LYS A 20 4.23 30.43 22.19
N GLU A 21 3.63 30.30 23.38
CA GLU A 21 3.85 29.15 24.26
C GLU A 21 2.68 28.18 24.26
N ALA A 22 2.97 26.88 24.41
CA ALA A 22 2.00 25.83 24.63
C ALA A 22 2.58 24.75 25.56
N GLU A 23 1.76 23.81 26.01
CA GLU A 23 2.27 22.61 26.68
C GLU A 23 2.74 21.56 25.68
N VAL A 24 2.02 21.44 24.55
CA VAL A 24 2.35 20.53 23.43
C VAL A 24 2.30 21.31 22.12
N ILE A 25 3.35 21.17 21.32
CA ILE A 25 3.35 21.60 19.91
C ILE A 25 3.38 20.37 19.03
N VAL A 26 2.44 20.31 18.07
CA VAL A 26 2.45 19.35 16.97
C VAL A 26 2.86 20.07 15.71
N TYR A 27 3.89 19.60 15.03
CA TYR A 27 4.34 20.10 13.74
C TYR A 27 3.95 19.15 12.61
N GLY A 28 3.05 19.59 11.69
CA GLY A 28 2.43 18.80 10.63
C GLY A 28 1.02 18.35 10.99
N ALA A 29 0.02 18.83 10.25
CA ALA A 29 -1.39 18.48 10.43
C ALA A 29 -1.82 17.28 9.57
N THR A 30 -0.95 16.29 9.41
CA THR A 30 -1.28 14.99 8.79
C THR A 30 -2.32 14.22 9.61
N PRO A 31 -2.85 13.08 9.15
CA PRO A 31 -3.75 12.25 9.98
C PRO A 31 -3.18 11.89 11.35
N GLY A 32 -1.89 11.57 11.42
CA GLY A 32 -1.22 11.36 12.70
C GLY A 32 -1.09 12.63 13.53
N GLY A 33 -0.81 13.76 12.87
CA GLY A 33 -0.62 15.04 13.53
C GLY A 33 -1.92 15.62 14.11
N PHE A 34 -3.01 15.68 13.33
CA PHE A 34 -4.26 16.23 13.87
C PHE A 34 -4.87 15.34 14.95
N CYS A 35 -4.75 14.01 14.84
CA CYS A 35 -5.17 13.10 15.90
C CYS A 35 -4.32 13.25 17.16
N ALA A 36 -3.01 13.48 17.03
CA ALA A 36 -2.15 13.76 18.17
C ALA A 36 -2.54 15.08 18.85
N ALA A 37 -2.82 16.14 18.11
CA ALA A 37 -3.24 17.41 18.65
C ALA A 37 -4.58 17.32 19.41
N ILE A 38 -5.58 16.65 18.82
CA ILE A 38 -6.89 16.42 19.46
C ILE A 38 -6.72 15.57 20.74
N ALA A 39 -5.95 14.47 20.67
CA ALA A 39 -5.75 13.59 21.81
C ALA A 39 -5.04 14.31 22.97
N ALA A 40 -4.01 15.10 22.69
CA ALA A 40 -3.32 15.87 23.70
C ALA A 40 -4.21 16.93 24.35
N ALA A 41 -5.01 17.64 23.55
CA ALA A 41 -5.97 18.63 24.06
C ALA A 41 -7.06 18.00 24.94
N ARG A 42 -7.53 16.79 24.60
CA ARG A 42 -8.49 16.02 25.43
C ARG A 42 -7.89 15.53 26.75
N GLU A 43 -6.58 15.43 26.85
CA GLU A 43 -5.88 15.21 28.14
C GLU A 43 -5.72 16.51 28.96
N GLY A 44 -6.25 17.64 28.46
CA GLY A 44 -6.23 18.93 29.11
C GLY A 44 -4.97 19.77 28.85
N ALA A 45 -4.13 19.38 27.90
CA ALA A 45 -2.97 20.19 27.50
C ALA A 45 -3.38 21.38 26.62
N GLN A 46 -2.69 22.50 26.78
CA GLN A 46 -2.74 23.60 25.80
C GLN A 46 -1.92 23.18 24.55
N VAL A 47 -2.58 23.12 23.38
CA VAL A 47 -1.98 22.57 22.15
C VAL A 47 -1.97 23.61 21.04
N ILE A 48 -0.82 23.74 20.37
CA ILE A 48 -0.67 24.44 19.08
C ILE A 48 -0.31 23.42 18.01
N LEU A 49 -1.10 23.39 16.93
CA LEU A 49 -0.83 22.58 15.73
C LEU A 49 -0.30 23.52 14.63
N LEU A 50 0.94 23.29 14.23
CA LEU A 50 1.63 24.05 13.19
C LEU A 50 1.63 23.22 11.89
N GLU A 51 1.07 23.78 10.82
CA GLU A 51 1.03 23.12 9.52
C GLU A 51 1.88 23.91 8.50
N PRO A 52 2.87 23.26 7.86
CA PRO A 52 3.74 23.93 6.87
C PRO A 52 3.00 24.51 5.66
N THR A 53 1.88 23.92 5.29
CA THR A 53 1.04 24.30 4.14
C THR A 53 -0.21 25.05 4.59
N SER A 54 -1.03 25.49 3.63
CA SER A 54 -2.36 26.04 3.91
C SER A 54 -3.42 24.97 4.18
N HIS A 55 -3.11 23.66 4.06
CA HIS A 55 -4.08 22.57 4.06
C HIS A 55 -3.94 21.67 5.29
N VAL A 56 -5.03 21.51 6.05
CA VAL A 56 -5.10 20.69 7.27
C VAL A 56 -5.67 19.32 6.98
N GLY A 57 -5.11 18.28 7.60
CA GLY A 57 -5.58 16.89 7.50
C GLY A 57 -4.79 16.03 6.51
N GLY A 58 -3.74 16.60 5.92
CA GLY A 58 -2.85 15.90 5.00
C GLY A 58 -3.62 15.22 3.86
N LEU A 59 -3.28 13.97 3.58
CA LEU A 59 -3.88 13.24 2.48
C LEU A 59 -5.36 12.86 2.73
N SER A 60 -5.77 12.62 3.98
CA SER A 60 -7.16 12.26 4.31
C SER A 60 -8.19 13.32 3.95
N THR A 61 -7.77 14.57 3.82
CA THR A 61 -8.61 15.69 3.41
C THR A 61 -8.18 16.29 2.06
N GLY A 62 -7.00 15.91 1.58
CA GLY A 62 -6.32 16.46 0.41
C GLY A 62 -6.30 15.56 -0.82
N GLY A 63 -7.18 14.53 -0.88
CA GLY A 63 -7.31 13.70 -2.08
C GLY A 63 -7.68 12.24 -1.83
N LEU A 64 -7.19 11.60 -0.78
CA LEU A 64 -7.49 10.20 -0.46
C LEU A 64 -8.94 10.06 0.04
N SER A 65 -9.85 9.82 -0.86
CA SER A 65 -11.30 9.75 -0.59
C SER A 65 -11.85 8.32 -0.60
N HIS A 66 -11.20 7.41 -1.31
CA HIS A 66 -11.37 5.97 -1.15
C HIS A 66 -10.23 5.48 -0.24
N CYS A 67 -10.52 5.39 1.07
CA CYS A 67 -9.51 5.15 2.09
C CYS A 67 -9.00 3.69 2.03
N ASP A 68 -7.67 3.54 2.01
CA ASP A 68 -7.03 2.23 1.95
C ASP A 68 -7.26 1.38 3.23
N SER A 69 -7.78 1.99 4.31
CA SER A 69 -8.21 1.29 5.53
C SER A 69 -9.33 0.25 5.30
N ASN A 70 -9.98 0.22 4.13
CA ASN A 70 -10.89 -0.85 3.71
C ASN A 70 -10.23 -2.23 3.66
N GLN A 71 -8.89 -2.29 3.62
CA GLN A 71 -8.08 -3.51 3.66
C GLN A 71 -7.56 -3.83 5.08
N MET A 72 -7.94 -3.04 6.08
CA MET A 72 -7.60 -3.25 7.48
C MET A 72 -8.69 -4.05 8.19
N ARG A 73 -8.32 -4.72 9.26
CA ARG A 73 -9.29 -5.36 10.16
C ARG A 73 -10.09 -4.31 10.89
N ARG A 74 -11.42 -4.45 10.91
CA ARG A 74 -12.31 -3.47 11.54
C ARG A 74 -11.98 -3.24 13.02
N GLU A 75 -11.57 -4.28 13.72
CA GLU A 75 -11.24 -4.23 15.14
C GLU A 75 -9.98 -3.39 15.45
N SER A 76 -9.11 -3.15 14.46
CA SER A 76 -7.95 -2.27 14.62
C SER A 76 -8.27 -0.78 14.37
N LEU A 77 -9.46 -0.48 13.86
CA LEU A 77 -9.90 0.87 13.48
C LEU A 77 -10.80 1.46 14.58
N THR A 78 -10.19 1.93 15.66
CA THR A 78 -10.86 2.42 16.88
C THR A 78 -10.42 3.84 17.24
N GLY A 79 -10.88 4.38 18.37
CA GLY A 79 -10.47 5.69 18.86
C GLY A 79 -10.87 6.82 17.93
N LEU A 80 -9.94 7.75 17.67
CA LEU A 80 -10.17 8.93 16.83
C LEU A 80 -10.48 8.58 15.37
N PHE A 81 -9.95 7.47 14.83
CA PHE A 81 -10.33 7.01 13.50
C PHE A 81 -11.83 6.71 13.41
N GLU A 82 -12.34 5.92 14.35
CA GLU A 82 -13.76 5.57 14.37
C GLU A 82 -14.65 6.81 14.61
N GLU A 83 -14.25 7.69 15.52
CA GLU A 83 -14.98 8.93 15.78
C GLU A 83 -15.02 9.82 14.54
N TRP A 84 -13.90 10.02 13.85
CA TRP A 84 -13.81 10.84 12.66
C TRP A 84 -14.73 10.31 11.55
N HIS A 85 -14.72 9.01 11.29
CA HIS A 85 -15.61 8.40 10.31
C HIS A 85 -17.08 8.43 10.72
N ARG A 86 -17.38 8.31 12.00
CA ARG A 86 -18.76 8.45 12.51
C ARG A 86 -19.27 9.90 12.32
N ARG A 87 -18.41 10.90 12.48
CA ARG A 87 -18.76 12.30 12.24
C ARG A 87 -18.94 12.60 10.76
N ILE A 88 -18.12 12.01 9.88
CA ILE A 88 -18.32 12.07 8.43
C ILE A 88 -19.69 11.49 8.07
N ALA A 89 -20.02 10.29 8.53
CA ALA A 89 -21.33 9.69 8.27
C ALA A 89 -22.48 10.56 8.78
N LYS A 90 -22.33 11.19 9.96
CA LYS A 90 -23.30 12.12 10.51
C LYS A 90 -23.47 13.36 9.63
N ASP A 91 -22.42 13.91 9.07
CA ASP A 91 -22.49 15.08 8.16
C ASP A 91 -23.40 14.78 6.95
N TYR A 92 -23.30 13.57 6.36
CA TYR A 92 -24.22 13.15 5.28
C TYR A 92 -25.66 13.06 5.76
N VAL A 93 -25.92 12.50 6.96
CA VAL A 93 -27.27 12.44 7.55
C VAL A 93 -27.84 13.85 7.75
N ASP A 94 -27.04 14.77 8.33
CA ASP A 94 -27.48 16.14 8.63
C ASP A 94 -27.83 16.93 7.36
N ARG A 95 -27.20 16.61 6.22
CA ARG A 95 -27.49 17.19 4.90
C ARG A 95 -28.63 16.48 4.15
N GLY A 96 -29.20 15.41 4.69
CA GLY A 96 -30.23 14.60 4.04
C GLY A 96 -29.70 13.78 2.85
N GLU A 97 -28.38 13.51 2.81
CA GLU A 97 -27.74 12.75 1.75
C GLU A 97 -27.51 11.29 2.14
N PRO A 98 -27.42 10.38 1.15
CA PRO A 98 -27.13 8.98 1.41
C PRO A 98 -25.79 8.79 2.14
N VAL A 99 -25.83 8.07 3.26
CA VAL A 99 -24.61 7.75 4.01
C VAL A 99 -23.79 6.72 3.22
N PRO A 100 -22.50 6.99 2.92
CA PRO A 100 -21.73 6.13 2.05
C PRO A 100 -21.29 4.80 2.68
N TYR A 101 -21.36 4.67 4.02
CA TYR A 101 -21.04 3.46 4.80
C TYR A 101 -21.71 3.52 6.19
N ASP A 102 -21.93 2.37 6.82
CA ASP A 102 -22.32 2.31 8.23
C ASP A 102 -21.07 2.22 9.12
N PRO A 103 -20.72 3.26 9.89
CA PRO A 103 -19.56 3.23 10.76
C PRO A 103 -19.68 2.23 11.93
N LYS A 104 -20.88 1.70 12.21
CA LYS A 104 -21.14 0.67 13.22
C LYS A 104 -20.95 -0.74 12.67
N ASP A 105 -20.89 -0.90 11.35
CA ASP A 105 -20.64 -2.20 10.74
C ASP A 105 -19.26 -2.71 11.16
N LYS A 106 -19.23 -3.89 11.76
CA LYS A 106 -17.99 -4.55 12.23
C LYS A 106 -17.50 -5.61 11.26
N THR A 107 -18.08 -5.69 10.07
CA THR A 107 -17.61 -6.62 9.04
C THR A 107 -16.31 -6.14 8.42
N ALA A 108 -15.45 -7.08 8.00
CA ALA A 108 -14.28 -6.74 7.21
C ALA A 108 -14.72 -6.26 5.81
N GLY A 109 -14.03 -5.26 5.28
CA GLY A 109 -14.24 -4.78 3.91
C GLY A 109 -15.25 -3.63 3.77
N ILE A 110 -15.55 -2.90 4.87
CA ILE A 110 -16.24 -1.61 4.76
C ILE A 110 -15.49 -0.72 3.78
N ARG A 111 -16.21 -0.14 2.84
CA ARG A 111 -15.67 0.89 1.97
C ARG A 111 -15.71 2.24 2.69
N TRP A 112 -14.61 2.63 3.29
CA TRP A 112 -14.42 3.96 3.86
C TRP A 112 -14.26 4.99 2.74
N VAL A 113 -15.37 5.51 2.24
CA VAL A 113 -15.42 6.46 1.12
C VAL A 113 -16.16 7.73 1.55
N PHE A 114 -15.64 8.87 1.14
CA PHE A 114 -16.20 10.18 1.50
C PHE A 114 -15.74 11.25 0.50
N GLU A 115 -16.34 12.42 0.58
CA GLU A 115 -15.92 13.59 -0.20
C GLU A 115 -14.83 14.37 0.55
N PRO A 116 -13.76 14.85 -0.13
CA PRO A 116 -12.66 15.58 0.52
C PRO A 116 -13.11 16.77 1.36
N HIS A 117 -14.05 17.59 0.86
CA HIS A 117 -14.54 18.76 1.60
C HIS A 117 -15.30 18.39 2.89
N VAL A 118 -15.99 17.24 2.91
CA VAL A 118 -16.67 16.71 4.12
C VAL A 118 -15.61 16.31 5.15
N ALA A 119 -14.59 15.57 4.71
CA ALA A 119 -13.47 15.17 5.56
C ALA A 119 -12.76 16.39 6.17
N LEU A 120 -12.49 17.42 5.38
CA LEU A 120 -11.86 18.67 5.84
C LEU A 120 -12.71 19.37 6.88
N ARG A 121 -14.02 19.54 6.61
CA ARG A 121 -14.95 20.19 7.54
C ARG A 121 -15.00 19.49 8.89
N VAL A 122 -15.10 18.14 8.88
CA VAL A 122 -15.11 17.34 10.10
C VAL A 122 -13.80 17.43 10.86
N THR A 123 -12.66 17.41 10.17
CA THR A 123 -11.33 17.56 10.80
C THR A 123 -11.20 18.91 11.49
N GLN A 124 -11.58 19.98 10.80
CA GLN A 124 -11.55 21.36 11.37
C GLN A 124 -12.48 21.49 12.58
N ALA A 125 -13.70 20.95 12.49
CA ALA A 125 -14.62 20.95 13.61
C ALA A 125 -14.07 20.20 14.83
N MET A 126 -13.47 19.03 14.64
CA MET A 126 -12.88 18.25 15.74
C MET A 126 -11.70 18.98 16.40
N LEU A 127 -10.85 19.65 15.63
CA LEU A 127 -9.75 20.47 16.15
C LEU A 127 -10.27 21.68 16.95
N GLN A 128 -11.28 22.37 16.42
CA GLN A 128 -11.92 23.50 17.09
C GLN A 128 -12.61 23.09 18.40
N GLU A 129 -13.39 22.01 18.39
CA GLU A 129 -14.07 21.49 19.59
C GLU A 129 -13.09 21.04 20.67
N ALA A 130 -11.90 20.53 20.27
CA ALA A 130 -10.85 20.18 21.21
C ALA A 130 -10.08 21.38 21.75
N GLY A 131 -10.31 22.60 21.23
CA GLY A 131 -9.60 23.82 21.64
C GLY A 131 -8.16 23.90 21.11
N VAL A 132 -7.84 23.20 20.01
CA VAL A 132 -6.51 23.25 19.40
C VAL A 132 -6.34 24.56 18.63
N THR A 133 -5.24 25.29 18.91
CA THR A 133 -4.84 26.44 18.10
C THR A 133 -4.13 25.96 16.84
N VAL A 134 -4.72 26.18 15.66
CA VAL A 134 -4.13 25.79 14.37
C VAL A 134 -3.47 27.01 13.71
N VAL A 135 -2.22 26.82 13.23
CA VAL A 135 -1.46 27.83 12.48
C VAL A 135 -0.97 27.20 11.18
N THR A 136 -1.52 27.63 10.06
CA THR A 136 -1.15 27.19 8.70
C THR A 136 -0.06 28.06 8.10
N ASP A 137 0.50 27.64 6.95
CA ASP A 137 1.61 28.31 6.26
C ASP A 137 2.81 28.56 7.17
N CYS A 138 3.02 27.64 8.12
CA CYS A 138 3.97 27.74 9.20
C CYS A 138 5.20 26.84 8.95
N GLN A 139 6.07 27.26 8.05
CA GLN A 139 7.27 26.52 7.65
C GLN A 139 8.35 26.60 8.73
N LEU A 140 8.88 25.43 9.13
CA LEU A 140 10.01 25.33 10.07
C LEU A 140 11.28 25.89 9.42
N THR A 141 11.93 26.83 10.10
CA THR A 141 13.22 27.39 9.64
C THR A 141 14.39 26.89 10.48
N SER A 142 14.20 26.67 11.79
CA SER A 142 15.21 26.02 12.63
C SER A 142 14.59 25.48 13.92
N VAL A 143 15.27 24.48 14.50
CA VAL A 143 14.99 23.95 15.83
C VAL A 143 16.08 24.42 16.79
N GLN A 144 15.69 24.97 17.93
CA GLN A 144 16.60 25.38 18.98
C GLN A 144 16.68 24.28 20.04
N MET A 145 17.89 23.74 20.23
CA MET A 145 18.15 22.69 21.22
C MET A 145 18.78 23.27 22.49
N ALA A 146 18.40 22.76 23.64
CA ALA A 146 19.05 22.98 24.95
C ALA A 146 19.46 21.61 25.52
N GLY A 147 20.70 21.21 25.29
CA GLY A 147 21.15 19.84 25.55
C GLY A 147 20.36 18.84 24.69
N THR A 148 19.74 17.88 25.34
CA THR A 148 18.89 16.86 24.68
C THR A 148 17.41 17.23 24.62
N ARG A 149 17.06 18.52 24.71
CA ARG A 149 15.67 18.95 24.65
C ARG A 149 15.48 20.05 23.61
N ILE A 150 14.38 20.01 22.88
CA ILE A 150 13.93 21.11 22.05
C ILE A 150 13.50 22.22 22.99
N ALA A 151 14.15 23.40 22.89
CA ALA A 151 13.83 24.61 23.62
C ALA A 151 12.82 25.48 22.87
N GLY A 152 12.80 25.42 21.52
CA GLY A 152 11.87 26.18 20.72
C GLY A 152 12.02 25.93 19.23
N LEU A 153 11.02 26.37 18.48
CA LEU A 153 10.97 26.33 17.02
C LEU A 153 10.98 27.76 16.48
N ARG A 154 11.75 27.99 15.43
CA ARG A 154 11.62 29.19 14.57
C ARG A 154 10.92 28.78 13.28
N THR A 155 9.95 29.54 12.87
CA THR A 155 9.13 29.31 11.69
C THR A 155 8.92 30.57 10.89
N SER A 156 8.32 30.48 9.70
CA SER A 156 7.85 31.60 8.90
C SER A 156 6.80 32.48 9.63
N GLN A 157 6.11 31.91 10.65
CA GLN A 157 5.07 32.58 11.45
C GLN A 157 5.56 33.03 12.85
N GLY A 158 6.87 33.04 13.07
CA GLY A 158 7.49 33.44 14.33
C GLY A 158 8.04 32.27 15.15
N ALA A 159 8.24 32.52 16.44
CA ALA A 159 8.81 31.55 17.35
C ALA A 159 7.73 30.87 18.21
N PHE A 160 7.95 29.58 18.53
CA PHE A 160 7.05 28.77 19.33
C PHE A 160 7.85 27.95 20.33
N THR A 161 7.32 27.80 21.55
CA THR A 161 7.94 27.02 22.61
C THR A 161 6.93 26.08 23.27
N ALA A 162 7.39 24.90 23.67
CA ALA A 162 6.55 23.95 24.40
C ALA A 162 7.36 23.06 25.35
N LYS A 163 6.67 22.36 26.25
CA LYS A 163 7.27 21.33 27.12
C LYS A 163 7.58 20.06 26.32
N THR A 164 6.67 19.69 25.40
CA THR A 164 6.77 18.48 24.57
C THR A 164 6.38 18.79 23.12
N TYR A 165 7.04 18.11 22.18
CA TYR A 165 6.87 18.29 20.74
C TYR A 165 6.48 16.97 20.07
N ILE A 166 5.69 17.06 19.01
CA ILE A 166 5.33 15.93 18.16
C ILE A 166 5.66 16.28 16.72
N ASP A 167 6.45 15.43 16.05
CA ASP A 167 6.64 15.51 14.60
C ASP A 167 5.52 14.72 13.89
N GLY A 168 4.50 15.46 13.47
CA GLY A 168 3.36 14.94 12.71
C GLY A 168 3.56 14.97 11.19
N THR A 169 4.74 15.37 10.69
CA THR A 169 4.99 15.44 9.24
C THR A 169 5.24 14.08 8.63
N TYR A 170 4.92 13.91 7.35
CA TYR A 170 5.30 12.71 6.59
C TYR A 170 6.81 12.60 6.41
N GLU A 171 7.51 13.72 6.46
CA GLU A 171 8.93 13.87 6.16
C GLU A 171 9.85 13.65 7.36
N GLY A 172 9.34 13.77 8.60
CA GLY A 172 10.18 13.81 9.79
C GLY A 172 11.03 15.08 9.88
N ASP A 173 10.45 16.23 9.56
CA ASP A 173 11.20 17.49 9.46
C ASP A 173 11.63 18.03 10.83
N LEU A 174 10.75 17.96 11.83
CA LEU A 174 11.07 18.36 13.19
C LEU A 174 12.13 17.44 13.81
N MET A 175 12.00 16.13 13.57
CA MET A 175 12.98 15.12 13.96
C MET A 175 14.37 15.42 13.40
N ALA A 176 14.44 15.67 12.10
CA ALA A 176 15.70 15.98 11.42
C ALA A 176 16.27 17.33 11.89
N GLY A 177 15.41 18.35 12.07
CA GLY A 177 15.80 19.66 12.57
C GLY A 177 16.33 19.64 14.00
N ALA A 178 15.87 18.69 14.82
CA ALA A 178 16.36 18.44 16.19
C ALA A 178 17.66 17.60 16.23
N GLY A 179 18.20 17.20 15.09
CA GLY A 179 19.42 16.36 15.02
C GLY A 179 19.22 14.92 15.46
N VAL A 180 17.98 14.43 15.50
CA VAL A 180 17.67 13.04 15.82
C VAL A 180 18.01 12.15 14.64
N SER A 181 18.54 10.95 14.89
CA SER A 181 18.96 9.99 13.87
C SER A 181 17.78 9.44 13.08
N TRP A 182 17.97 9.32 11.77
CA TRP A 182 16.99 8.80 10.83
C TRP A 182 17.65 8.01 9.69
N VAL A 183 16.84 7.23 9.00
CA VAL A 183 17.22 6.46 7.80
C VAL A 183 16.31 6.83 6.63
N ILE A 184 16.75 6.52 5.40
CA ILE A 184 16.00 6.74 4.16
C ILE A 184 16.27 5.63 3.17
N GLY A 185 15.30 5.33 2.32
CA GLY A 185 15.41 4.31 1.29
C GLY A 185 15.10 2.92 1.80
N ARG A 186 15.67 1.92 1.17
CA ARG A 186 15.35 0.51 1.44
C ARG A 186 16.55 -0.21 2.05
N GLU A 187 16.26 -1.01 3.05
CA GLU A 187 17.22 -1.94 3.64
C GLU A 187 17.50 -3.12 2.69
N GLY A 188 18.71 -3.67 2.75
CA GLY A 188 19.04 -4.95 2.13
C GLY A 188 18.45 -6.11 2.93
N ARG A 189 18.32 -7.29 2.32
CA ARG A 189 17.77 -8.48 2.98
C ARG A 189 18.53 -8.90 4.23
N ALA A 190 19.86 -8.69 4.24
CA ALA A 190 20.70 -9.05 5.37
C ALA A 190 20.55 -8.14 6.58
N ASP A 191 20.10 -6.88 6.40
CA ASP A 191 20.13 -5.88 7.47
C ASP A 191 19.17 -6.24 8.63
N TYR A 192 17.97 -6.73 8.31
CA TYR A 192 16.96 -7.16 9.29
C TYR A 192 16.46 -8.59 9.04
N GLY A 193 17.01 -9.31 8.07
CA GLY A 193 16.59 -10.66 7.69
C GLY A 193 15.15 -10.71 7.14
N GLU A 194 14.74 -9.68 6.42
CA GLU A 194 13.40 -9.53 5.85
C GLU A 194 13.32 -10.16 4.45
N ALA A 195 12.43 -11.12 4.25
CA ALA A 195 12.25 -11.79 2.96
C ALA A 195 11.73 -10.83 1.85
N LEU A 196 11.06 -9.75 2.25
CA LEU A 196 10.49 -8.75 1.33
C LEU A 196 11.42 -7.55 1.10
N ALA A 197 12.55 -7.44 1.79
CA ALA A 197 13.52 -6.37 1.61
C ALA A 197 14.38 -6.55 0.34
N GLY A 198 15.15 -5.53 0.01
CA GLY A 198 15.94 -5.45 -1.21
C GLY A 198 15.10 -5.12 -2.44
N LYS A 199 15.68 -5.32 -3.61
CA LYS A 199 15.03 -5.03 -4.90
C LYS A 199 14.04 -6.11 -5.29
N ARG A 200 12.94 -5.73 -5.94
CA ARG A 200 11.83 -6.63 -6.26
C ARG A 200 11.24 -6.33 -7.63
N TYR A 201 10.93 -7.40 -8.38
CA TYR A 201 10.41 -7.33 -9.74
C TYR A 201 9.08 -8.10 -9.89
N PRO A 202 8.01 -7.76 -9.15
CA PRO A 202 6.77 -8.52 -9.17
C PRO A 202 5.92 -8.26 -10.43
N LYS A 203 6.25 -7.24 -11.21
CA LYS A 203 5.54 -6.89 -12.45
C LYS A 203 6.23 -7.51 -13.66
N PRO A 204 5.46 -7.93 -14.69
CA PRO A 204 6.05 -8.44 -15.93
C PRO A 204 6.96 -7.41 -16.59
N THR A 205 8.06 -7.88 -17.18
CA THR A 205 8.90 -7.06 -18.05
C THR A 205 8.09 -6.56 -19.26
N MET A 206 8.12 -5.26 -19.50
CA MET A 206 7.61 -4.71 -20.76
C MET A 206 8.58 -5.08 -21.89
N ALA A 207 8.13 -5.87 -22.85
CA ALA A 207 8.93 -6.32 -23.99
C ALA A 207 9.06 -5.19 -25.04
N ILE A 208 9.74 -4.11 -24.65
CA ILE A 208 9.98 -2.92 -25.48
C ILE A 208 11.42 -2.45 -25.33
N ASP A 209 11.93 -1.76 -26.32
CA ASP A 209 13.22 -1.06 -26.21
C ASP A 209 13.07 0.16 -25.30
N GLY A 210 13.83 0.19 -24.21
CA GLY A 210 13.87 1.28 -23.23
C GLY A 210 14.82 2.42 -23.59
N PHE A 211 15.43 2.39 -24.79
CA PHE A 211 16.39 3.40 -25.23
C PHE A 211 15.87 4.17 -26.48
N ASP A 212 16.37 5.40 -26.63
CA ASP A 212 16.15 6.18 -27.85
C ASP A 212 17.15 5.77 -28.95
N ALA A 213 17.02 6.35 -30.15
CA ALA A 213 17.90 6.06 -31.28
C ALA A 213 19.38 6.43 -31.04
N THR A 214 19.68 7.18 -29.99
CA THR A 214 21.06 7.56 -29.61
C THR A 214 21.61 6.67 -28.48
N GLY A 215 20.83 5.69 -28.02
CA GLY A 215 21.21 4.78 -26.94
C GLY A 215 21.01 5.35 -25.53
N ARG A 216 20.31 6.48 -25.38
CA ARG A 216 19.96 7.05 -24.07
C ARG A 216 18.65 6.45 -23.57
N PRO A 217 18.49 6.22 -22.24
CA PRO A 217 17.20 5.80 -21.70
C PRO A 217 16.06 6.72 -22.12
N LEU A 218 14.91 6.15 -22.43
CA LEU A 218 13.70 6.91 -22.72
C LEU A 218 13.28 7.78 -21.51
N PRO A 219 12.56 8.88 -21.72
CA PRO A 219 11.89 9.58 -20.62
C PRO A 219 11.08 8.62 -19.76
N LEU A 220 10.98 8.87 -18.46
CA LEU A 220 10.35 8.02 -17.43
C LEU A 220 11.09 6.70 -17.13
N VAL A 221 12.21 6.42 -17.75
CA VAL A 221 13.17 5.39 -17.33
C VAL A 221 14.20 6.03 -16.39
N THR A 222 14.40 5.44 -15.22
CA THR A 222 15.23 6.04 -14.14
C THR A 222 16.65 5.52 -14.11
N GLY A 223 16.95 4.44 -14.85
CA GLY A 223 18.29 3.85 -14.90
C GLY A 223 18.38 2.66 -15.85
N VAL A 224 19.60 2.12 -15.95
CA VAL A 224 19.94 0.98 -16.83
C VAL A 224 20.44 -0.24 -16.05
N ASP A 225 20.57 -0.11 -14.74
CA ASP A 225 20.96 -1.17 -13.82
C ASP A 225 20.30 -0.90 -12.46
N ALA A 226 19.56 -1.87 -11.98
CA ALA A 226 18.93 -1.79 -10.66
C ALA A 226 19.87 -2.24 -9.53
N GLY A 227 21.01 -2.85 -9.83
CA GLY A 227 21.92 -3.47 -8.87
C GLY A 227 21.44 -4.83 -8.38
N ALA A 228 22.16 -5.42 -7.41
CA ALA A 228 21.85 -6.75 -6.86
C ALA A 228 20.50 -6.80 -6.15
N GLU A 229 19.75 -7.90 -6.30
CA GLU A 229 18.39 -8.04 -5.76
C GLU A 229 18.30 -7.94 -4.23
N GLU A 230 19.32 -8.44 -3.53
CA GLU A 230 19.36 -8.42 -2.07
C GLU A 230 19.79 -7.07 -1.48
N ALA A 231 20.38 -6.19 -2.32
CA ALA A 231 20.94 -4.93 -1.84
C ALA A 231 19.85 -3.90 -1.53
N GLY A 232 20.07 -3.15 -0.47
CA GLY A 232 19.33 -1.91 -0.20
C GLY A 232 19.78 -0.77 -1.10
N ASP A 233 19.04 0.34 -1.08
CA ASP A 233 19.39 1.60 -1.73
C ASP A 233 18.70 2.80 -1.06
N ARG A 234 18.87 3.99 -1.61
CA ARG A 234 18.23 5.21 -1.09
C ARG A 234 16.94 5.59 -1.81
N ASN A 235 16.46 4.75 -2.73
CA ASN A 235 15.23 5.01 -3.44
C ASN A 235 14.02 4.82 -2.52
N VAL A 236 13.00 5.64 -2.71
CA VAL A 236 11.74 5.61 -1.97
C VAL A 236 10.59 5.21 -2.90
N MET A 237 9.49 4.77 -2.32
CA MET A 237 8.23 4.54 -3.06
C MET A 237 7.85 5.78 -3.85
N THR A 238 7.42 5.61 -5.09
CA THR A 238 6.95 6.73 -5.91
C THR A 238 5.77 7.45 -5.26
N PHE A 239 5.75 8.78 -5.38
CA PHE A 239 4.63 9.62 -4.96
C PHE A 239 3.65 9.82 -6.12
N SER A 240 2.42 10.14 -5.79
CA SER A 240 1.36 10.49 -6.74
C SER A 240 0.33 11.38 -6.08
N PHE A 241 -0.52 12.03 -6.86
CA PHE A 241 -1.74 12.61 -6.32
C PHE A 241 -2.86 11.57 -6.29
N ARG A 242 -3.79 11.72 -5.36
CA ARG A 242 -5.10 11.08 -5.37
C ARG A 242 -6.08 12.11 -5.93
N LEU A 243 -6.68 11.79 -7.09
CA LEU A 243 -7.51 12.75 -7.82
C LEU A 243 -8.98 12.61 -7.40
N CYS A 244 -9.67 13.73 -7.23
CA CYS A 244 -11.11 13.75 -7.12
C CYS A 244 -11.72 14.19 -8.44
N LEU A 245 -12.35 13.26 -9.13
CA LEU A 245 -12.84 13.41 -10.51
C LEU A 245 -14.35 13.22 -10.59
N THR A 246 -14.97 13.68 -11.67
CA THR A 246 -16.38 13.43 -11.95
C THR A 246 -16.65 13.35 -13.45
N ARG A 247 -17.78 12.72 -13.80
CA ARG A 247 -18.39 12.77 -15.14
C ARG A 247 -19.73 13.53 -15.12
N ASP A 248 -20.18 14.02 -13.96
CA ASP A 248 -21.43 14.76 -13.83
C ASP A 248 -21.25 16.17 -14.39
N PRO A 249 -21.92 16.55 -15.50
CA PRO A 249 -21.78 17.88 -16.11
C PRO A 249 -22.10 19.05 -15.15
N ALA A 250 -22.93 18.81 -14.14
CA ALA A 250 -23.29 19.84 -13.16
C ALA A 250 -22.13 20.20 -12.23
N ASN A 251 -21.22 19.24 -11.99
CA ASN A 251 -20.08 19.39 -11.07
C ASN A 251 -18.71 19.34 -11.78
N LEU A 252 -18.68 19.22 -13.11
CA LEU A 252 -17.46 19.02 -13.87
C LEU A 252 -16.75 20.35 -14.19
N VAL A 253 -15.47 20.43 -13.84
CA VAL A 253 -14.51 21.43 -14.31
C VAL A 253 -13.54 20.75 -15.28
N PRO A 254 -13.37 21.27 -16.52
CA PRO A 254 -12.45 20.68 -17.47
C PRO A 254 -11.02 20.59 -16.92
N ILE A 255 -10.37 19.44 -17.07
CA ILE A 255 -8.95 19.30 -16.74
C ILE A 255 -8.15 20.16 -17.72
N PRO A 256 -7.31 21.10 -17.23
CA PRO A 256 -6.57 21.99 -18.09
C PRO A 256 -5.59 21.24 -18.99
N GLN A 257 -5.37 21.77 -20.17
CA GLN A 257 -4.28 21.31 -21.03
C GLN A 257 -2.96 21.83 -20.44
N PRO A 258 -1.94 20.97 -20.27
CA PRO A 258 -0.63 21.41 -19.82
C PRO A 258 0.00 22.43 -20.80
N ALA A 259 0.49 23.55 -20.28
CA ALA A 259 1.00 24.65 -21.12
C ALA A 259 2.21 24.23 -21.99
N ASN A 260 3.08 23.39 -21.45
CA ASN A 260 4.32 22.93 -22.09
C ASN A 260 4.32 21.41 -22.27
N TYR A 261 3.22 20.86 -22.83
CA TYR A 261 3.12 19.42 -23.05
C TYR A 261 4.18 18.92 -24.02
N ASP A 262 5.09 18.09 -23.52
CA ASP A 262 6.03 17.36 -24.36
C ASP A 262 5.54 15.92 -24.59
N SER A 263 5.05 15.65 -25.77
CA SER A 263 4.56 14.32 -26.12
C SER A 263 5.68 13.26 -26.10
N ALA A 264 6.95 13.63 -26.32
CA ALA A 264 8.08 12.70 -26.30
C ALA A 264 8.29 12.07 -24.90
N LYS A 265 7.87 12.75 -23.84
CA LYS A 265 7.90 12.23 -22.47
C LYS A 265 7.19 10.90 -22.30
N PHE A 266 6.16 10.62 -23.12
CA PHE A 266 5.34 9.40 -23.05
C PHE A 266 5.70 8.37 -24.13
N GLU A 267 6.88 8.47 -24.76
CA GLU A 267 7.33 7.50 -25.76
C GLU A 267 7.38 6.07 -25.19
N LEU A 268 7.80 5.91 -23.92
CA LEU A 268 7.74 4.64 -23.22
C LEU A 268 6.32 4.05 -23.21
N ALA A 269 5.32 4.87 -22.88
CA ALA A 269 3.92 4.43 -22.83
C ALA A 269 3.37 4.09 -24.21
N ARG A 270 3.75 4.84 -25.26
CA ARG A 270 3.38 4.52 -26.65
C ARG A 270 3.95 3.19 -27.12
N ARG A 271 5.24 2.95 -26.87
CA ARG A 271 5.87 1.65 -27.21
C ARG A 271 5.19 0.51 -26.46
N ALA A 272 4.89 0.69 -25.17
CA ALA A 272 4.20 -0.29 -24.35
C ALA A 272 2.79 -0.59 -24.90
N LEU A 273 1.99 0.42 -25.20
CA LEU A 273 0.66 0.27 -25.81
C LEU A 273 0.73 -0.44 -27.18
N LYS A 274 1.67 -0.05 -28.02
CA LYS A 274 1.89 -0.69 -29.33
C LYS A 274 2.28 -2.15 -29.23
N ALA A 275 3.04 -2.52 -28.18
CA ALA A 275 3.42 -3.89 -27.87
C ALA A 275 2.33 -4.70 -27.13
N GLY A 276 1.15 -4.11 -26.90
CA GLY A 276 0.04 -4.77 -26.20
C GLY A 276 0.22 -4.87 -24.69
N VAL A 277 1.17 -4.13 -24.10
CA VAL A 277 1.39 -4.10 -22.66
C VAL A 277 0.16 -3.50 -21.98
N ARG A 278 -0.36 -4.21 -20.97
CA ARG A 278 -1.46 -3.74 -20.12
C ARG A 278 -0.94 -2.87 -18.97
N GLY A 279 -1.84 -2.14 -18.30
CA GLY A 279 -1.48 -1.35 -17.13
C GLY A 279 -0.92 0.04 -17.46
N ILE A 280 -1.31 0.63 -18.58
CA ILE A 280 -1.09 2.04 -18.90
C ILE A 280 -2.37 2.79 -18.55
N GLY A 281 -2.34 3.57 -17.46
CA GLY A 281 -3.52 4.24 -16.92
C GLY A 281 -3.55 4.24 -15.40
N PHE A 282 -4.72 4.50 -14.81
CA PHE A 282 -4.90 4.54 -13.35
C PHE A 282 -6.28 4.00 -12.96
N ASP A 283 -6.42 3.66 -11.67
CA ASP A 283 -7.65 3.09 -11.16
C ASP A 283 -8.67 4.18 -10.81
N LEU A 284 -9.95 3.88 -10.99
CA LEU A 284 -11.07 4.76 -10.65
C LEU A 284 -12.01 4.05 -9.68
N TYR A 285 -12.26 4.66 -8.53
CA TYR A 285 -13.15 4.12 -7.50
C TYR A 285 -14.32 5.07 -7.25
N PRO A 286 -15.58 4.56 -7.17
CA PRO A 286 -16.75 5.38 -6.89
C PRO A 286 -16.67 6.06 -5.52
N LEU A 287 -17.07 7.33 -5.48
CA LEU A 287 -17.24 8.17 -4.30
C LEU A 287 -18.68 8.69 -4.21
N PRO A 288 -19.10 9.20 -3.05
CA PRO A 288 -20.37 9.96 -2.94
C PRO A 288 -20.41 11.16 -3.90
N GLY A 289 -21.56 11.75 -4.10
CA GLY A 289 -21.71 12.94 -4.96
C GLY A 289 -21.42 12.70 -6.44
N LYS A 290 -21.53 11.45 -6.96
CA LYS A 290 -21.17 11.06 -8.34
C LYS A 290 -19.72 11.38 -8.69
N LYS A 291 -18.84 11.33 -7.69
CA LYS A 291 -17.40 11.54 -7.82
C LYS A 291 -16.65 10.22 -7.99
N LEU A 292 -15.39 10.33 -8.35
CA LEU A 292 -14.46 9.21 -8.56
C LEU A 292 -13.12 9.54 -7.92
N ASP A 293 -12.57 8.62 -7.16
CA ASP A 293 -11.18 8.67 -6.70
C ASP A 293 -10.27 8.13 -7.81
N GLY A 294 -9.33 8.95 -8.28
CA GLY A 294 -8.32 8.54 -9.24
C GLY A 294 -7.03 8.13 -8.52
N ASN A 295 -6.71 6.84 -8.56
CA ASN A 295 -5.60 6.25 -7.83
C ASN A 295 -4.49 5.72 -8.74
N ASN A 296 -3.24 5.85 -8.28
CA ASN A 296 -2.10 5.18 -8.90
C ASN A 296 -2.26 3.65 -8.80
N SER A 297 -2.33 2.97 -9.95
CA SER A 297 -2.50 1.53 -9.97
C SER A 297 -1.25 0.80 -9.50
N ILE A 298 -1.38 -0.07 -8.47
CA ILE A 298 -0.27 -0.90 -8.00
C ILE A 298 0.19 -1.92 -9.05
N TYR A 299 -0.71 -2.36 -9.91
CA TYR A 299 -0.42 -3.27 -11.02
C TYR A 299 -0.05 -2.52 -12.31
N GLY A 300 -0.10 -1.18 -12.29
CA GLY A 300 0.18 -0.34 -13.45
C GLY A 300 1.65 -0.38 -13.85
N GLN A 301 1.91 -0.37 -15.17
CA GLN A 301 3.24 -0.23 -15.74
C GLN A 301 3.63 1.26 -15.88
N VAL A 302 2.69 2.09 -16.34
CA VAL A 302 2.78 3.55 -16.32
C VAL A 302 1.47 4.09 -15.75
N SER A 303 1.54 4.81 -14.64
CA SER A 303 0.37 5.31 -13.91
C SER A 303 0.61 6.72 -13.37
N LEU A 304 -0.19 7.17 -12.39
CA LEU A 304 -0.08 8.53 -11.80
C LEU A 304 1.21 8.77 -11.02
N GLY A 305 1.94 7.74 -10.66
CA GLY A 305 3.21 7.85 -9.93
C GLY A 305 4.37 8.28 -10.83
N LEU A 306 5.05 9.37 -10.48
CA LEU A 306 6.30 9.79 -11.12
C LEU A 306 7.46 8.98 -10.53
N VAL A 307 7.73 7.81 -11.11
CA VAL A 307 8.78 6.90 -10.62
C VAL A 307 10.14 7.59 -10.61
N GLY A 308 10.84 7.52 -9.45
CA GLY A 308 12.14 8.16 -9.22
C GLY A 308 12.07 9.66 -8.90
N GLY A 309 10.95 10.33 -9.15
CA GLY A 309 10.78 11.77 -8.89
C GLY A 309 10.72 12.14 -7.40
N SER A 310 10.64 11.16 -6.52
CA SER A 310 10.45 11.35 -5.07
C SER A 310 11.76 11.20 -4.26
N ASN A 311 12.84 10.70 -4.88
CA ASN A 311 14.03 10.25 -4.17
C ASN A 311 14.78 11.36 -3.41
N THR A 312 14.66 12.62 -3.83
CA THR A 312 15.32 13.77 -3.21
C THR A 312 14.40 14.55 -2.25
N TRP A 313 13.12 14.20 -2.16
CA TRP A 313 12.11 14.91 -1.37
C TRP A 313 12.51 15.09 0.11
N HIS A 314 13.10 14.06 0.71
CA HIS A 314 13.51 14.08 2.11
C HIS A 314 14.60 15.12 2.42
N ALA A 315 15.46 15.45 1.47
CA ALA A 315 16.57 16.38 1.65
C ALA A 315 16.23 17.79 1.14
N ALA A 316 15.09 17.96 0.47
CA ALA A 316 14.67 19.20 -0.14
C ALA A 316 14.21 20.22 0.92
N ASP A 317 14.63 21.46 0.75
CA ASP A 317 14.06 22.61 1.47
C ASP A 317 12.65 22.97 0.95
N ALA A 318 12.02 23.99 1.51
CA ALA A 318 10.66 24.37 1.13
C ALA A 318 10.55 24.78 -0.35
N ALA A 319 11.54 25.49 -0.88
CA ALA A 319 11.54 25.92 -2.30
C ALA A 319 11.72 24.74 -3.24
N GLU A 320 12.62 23.81 -2.91
CA GLU A 320 12.84 22.60 -3.67
C GLU A 320 11.61 21.66 -3.61
N ARG A 321 10.99 21.50 -2.44
CA ARG A 321 9.73 20.74 -2.32
C ARG A 321 8.61 21.33 -3.15
N ALA A 322 8.49 22.66 -3.19
CA ALA A 322 7.52 23.30 -4.07
C ALA A 322 7.78 22.98 -5.55
N ARG A 323 9.05 22.95 -6.00
CA ARG A 323 9.42 22.54 -7.36
C ARG A 323 9.12 21.06 -7.62
N LEU A 324 9.44 20.18 -6.67
CA LEU A 324 9.16 18.75 -6.78
C LEU A 324 7.63 18.47 -6.80
N TRP A 325 6.88 19.19 -5.97
CA TRP A 325 5.42 19.11 -5.95
C TRP A 325 4.83 19.52 -7.31
N GLU A 326 5.31 20.65 -7.87
CA GLU A 326 4.86 21.09 -9.19
C GLU A 326 5.28 20.13 -10.29
N ALA A 327 6.46 19.49 -10.20
CA ALA A 327 6.89 18.46 -11.15
C ALA A 327 5.95 17.23 -11.14
N HIS A 328 5.49 16.80 -9.96
CA HIS A 328 4.51 15.71 -9.85
C HIS A 328 3.13 16.11 -10.39
N LYS A 329 2.69 17.36 -10.14
CA LYS A 329 1.45 17.90 -10.70
C LYS A 329 1.53 18.00 -12.23
N GLN A 330 2.61 18.56 -12.74
CA GLN A 330 2.83 18.66 -14.18
C GLN A 330 2.81 17.28 -14.86
N TYR A 331 3.54 16.28 -14.28
CA TYR A 331 3.48 14.90 -14.76
C TYR A 331 2.06 14.34 -14.75
N THR A 332 1.31 14.57 -13.68
CA THR A 332 -0.08 14.11 -13.55
C THR A 332 -0.96 14.71 -14.64
N LEU A 333 -0.90 16.03 -14.87
CA LEU A 333 -1.67 16.72 -15.90
C LEU A 333 -1.27 16.28 -17.31
N GLU A 334 0.03 16.11 -17.58
CA GLU A 334 0.54 15.61 -18.86
C GLU A 334 0.11 14.16 -19.13
N PHE A 335 0.12 13.30 -18.09
CA PHE A 335 -0.35 11.92 -18.24
C PHE A 335 -1.85 11.85 -18.49
N LEU A 336 -2.64 12.66 -17.80
CA LEU A 336 -4.07 12.81 -18.10
C LEU A 336 -4.31 13.30 -19.54
N HIS A 337 -3.52 14.26 -20.01
CA HIS A 337 -3.60 14.75 -21.39
C HIS A 337 -3.23 13.65 -22.39
N PHE A 338 -2.13 12.91 -22.15
CA PHE A 338 -1.74 11.76 -22.96
C PHE A 338 -2.86 10.73 -23.07
N LEU A 339 -3.44 10.31 -21.95
CA LEU A 339 -4.52 9.31 -21.93
C LEU A 339 -5.78 9.75 -22.69
N ARG A 340 -6.03 11.06 -22.77
CA ARG A 340 -7.22 11.66 -23.40
C ARG A 340 -7.03 11.94 -24.89
N THR A 341 -5.80 12.12 -25.36
CA THR A 341 -5.55 12.69 -26.72
C THR A 341 -4.64 11.83 -27.58
N ASP A 342 -3.70 11.06 -26.99
CA ASP A 342 -2.68 10.36 -27.79
C ASP A 342 -3.29 9.22 -28.64
N PRO A 343 -3.00 9.17 -29.97
CA PRO A 343 -3.53 8.14 -30.85
C PRO A 343 -3.14 6.69 -30.48
N ALA A 344 -2.03 6.50 -29.74
CA ALA A 344 -1.60 5.18 -29.29
C ALA A 344 -2.54 4.60 -28.20
N VAL A 345 -3.25 5.45 -27.48
CA VAL A 345 -4.27 5.01 -26.52
C VAL A 345 -5.51 4.54 -27.28
N PRO A 346 -6.08 3.35 -27.01
CA PRO A 346 -7.27 2.85 -27.70
C PRO A 346 -8.43 3.86 -27.66
N ALA A 347 -9.16 4.03 -28.77
CA ALA A 347 -10.18 5.07 -28.93
C ALA A 347 -11.25 5.08 -27.82
N LYS A 348 -11.73 3.90 -27.39
CA LYS A 348 -12.67 3.76 -26.27
C LYS A 348 -12.06 4.28 -24.96
N THR A 349 -10.83 3.91 -24.66
CA THR A 349 -10.10 4.35 -23.46
C THR A 349 -9.89 5.87 -23.48
N ARG A 350 -9.52 6.46 -24.63
CA ARG A 350 -9.42 7.92 -24.79
C ARG A 350 -10.73 8.62 -24.49
N ALA A 351 -11.84 8.11 -25.04
CA ALA A 351 -13.17 8.66 -24.79
C ALA A 351 -13.57 8.58 -23.31
N ASP A 352 -13.27 7.46 -22.65
CA ASP A 352 -13.51 7.30 -21.21
C ASP A 352 -12.75 8.34 -20.38
N TYR A 353 -11.46 8.54 -20.65
CA TYR A 353 -10.66 9.55 -19.95
C TYR A 353 -11.05 10.98 -20.36
N ALA A 354 -11.47 11.21 -21.58
CA ALA A 354 -11.92 12.53 -22.05
C ALA A 354 -13.24 12.98 -21.38
N SER A 355 -14.05 12.04 -20.88
CA SER A 355 -15.28 12.34 -20.14
C SER A 355 -15.04 12.78 -18.69
N LEU A 356 -13.80 12.68 -18.17
CA LEU A 356 -13.46 13.05 -16.80
C LEU A 356 -13.12 14.55 -16.71
N GLY A 357 -13.54 15.14 -15.59
CA GLY A 357 -13.12 16.47 -15.15
C GLY A 357 -12.82 16.50 -13.67
N PHE A 358 -12.27 17.59 -13.18
CA PHE A 358 -12.17 17.86 -11.74
C PHE A 358 -13.56 18.19 -11.18
N CYS A 359 -13.73 18.02 -9.87
CA CYS A 359 -14.99 18.36 -9.20
C CYS A 359 -15.00 19.86 -8.84
N LYS A 360 -16.04 20.59 -9.26
CA LYS A 360 -16.20 22.03 -9.01
C LYS A 360 -16.28 22.37 -7.53
N ASP A 361 -16.86 21.50 -6.72
CA ASP A 361 -17.06 21.63 -5.28
C ASP A 361 -15.87 21.17 -4.45
N GLU A 362 -14.80 20.66 -5.08
CA GLU A 362 -13.60 20.21 -4.38
C GLU A 362 -12.40 21.10 -4.73
N PHE A 363 -11.56 21.37 -3.74
CA PHE A 363 -10.24 22.03 -3.90
C PHE A 363 -10.27 23.37 -4.65
N ALA A 364 -11.32 24.18 -4.45
CA ALA A 364 -11.49 25.45 -5.17
C ALA A 364 -10.28 26.38 -5.02
N ALA A 365 -9.64 26.41 -3.84
CA ALA A 365 -8.46 27.25 -3.57
C ALA A 365 -7.21 26.83 -4.36
N THR A 366 -7.17 25.59 -4.89
CA THR A 366 -6.04 25.04 -5.67
C THR A 366 -6.45 24.72 -7.10
N ALA A 367 -7.39 25.48 -7.66
CA ALA A 367 -7.94 25.28 -9.00
C ALA A 367 -8.48 23.86 -9.22
N HIS A 368 -9.15 23.32 -8.22
CA HIS A 368 -9.77 21.99 -8.19
C HIS A 368 -8.77 20.83 -8.26
N PHE A 369 -7.47 21.10 -8.13
CA PHE A 369 -6.43 20.07 -8.06
C PHE A 369 -6.15 19.72 -6.58
N PRO A 370 -5.92 18.43 -6.25
CA PRO A 370 -5.65 18.01 -4.86
C PRO A 370 -4.44 18.73 -4.25
N PRO A 371 -4.54 19.32 -3.04
CA PRO A 371 -3.45 20.04 -2.43
C PRO A 371 -2.35 19.14 -1.86
N ALA A 372 -2.69 17.88 -1.47
CA ALA A 372 -1.76 16.98 -0.82
C ALA A 372 -1.12 16.00 -1.81
N LEU A 373 0.21 15.98 -1.87
CA LEU A 373 0.97 14.93 -2.54
C LEU A 373 1.02 13.69 -1.62
N TYR A 374 0.79 12.50 -2.14
CA TYR A 374 0.89 11.26 -1.40
C TYR A 374 2.36 10.90 -1.15
N VAL A 375 2.92 11.46 -0.07
CA VAL A 375 4.23 11.09 0.47
C VAL A 375 4.08 9.75 1.20
N ARG A 376 4.44 8.65 0.52
CA ARG A 376 4.28 7.28 1.06
C ARG A 376 5.32 6.91 2.09
N GLU A 377 6.52 7.43 1.92
CA GLU A 377 7.62 7.31 2.87
C GLU A 377 8.62 8.47 2.66
N SER A 378 9.33 8.79 3.72
CA SER A 378 10.42 9.75 3.69
C SER A 378 11.48 9.31 4.71
N ARG A 379 12.02 10.22 5.53
CA ARG A 379 12.86 9.82 6.65
C ARG A 379 12.08 8.93 7.60
N ARG A 380 12.74 7.94 8.19
CA ARG A 380 12.20 7.09 9.26
C ARG A 380 13.11 7.19 10.47
N LEU A 381 12.52 7.33 11.64
CA LEU A 381 13.22 7.44 12.91
C LEU A 381 14.16 6.24 13.15
N HIS A 382 15.42 6.50 13.47
CA HIS A 382 16.35 5.49 13.97
C HIS A 382 16.46 5.62 15.50
N GLY A 383 15.34 5.30 16.17
CA GLY A 383 15.13 5.51 17.60
C GLY A 383 15.31 4.26 18.45
N LEU A 384 14.46 4.10 19.48
CA LEU A 384 14.52 3.00 20.44
C LEU A 384 14.03 1.66 19.88
N TYR A 385 13.17 1.66 18.88
CA TYR A 385 12.62 0.46 18.26
C TYR A 385 12.43 0.66 16.75
N ILE A 386 12.80 -0.35 15.97
CA ILE A 386 12.59 -0.39 14.52
C ILE A 386 11.62 -1.54 14.23
N LEU A 387 10.39 -1.19 13.82
CA LEU A 387 9.43 -2.18 13.33
C LEU A 387 9.94 -2.79 12.02
N SER A 388 9.78 -4.11 11.89
CA SER A 388 10.22 -4.89 10.75
C SER A 388 9.12 -5.78 10.20
N GLN A 389 9.37 -6.47 9.09
CA GLN A 389 8.46 -7.47 8.52
C GLN A 389 8.02 -8.52 9.56
N LYS A 390 8.92 -8.93 10.47
CA LYS A 390 8.63 -9.92 11.51
C LYS A 390 7.58 -9.43 12.49
N ASP A 391 7.62 -8.14 12.85
CA ASP A 391 6.61 -7.54 13.74
C ASP A 391 5.21 -7.58 13.12
N ILE A 392 5.13 -7.51 11.79
CA ILE A 392 3.86 -7.54 11.06
C ILE A 392 3.35 -8.97 10.87
N ILE A 393 4.19 -9.85 10.32
CA ILE A 393 3.78 -11.21 9.90
C ILE A 393 3.64 -12.14 11.11
N ASP A 394 4.63 -12.13 12.02
CA ASP A 394 4.64 -13.00 13.20
C ASP A 394 3.82 -12.40 14.35
N SER A 395 3.60 -11.07 14.29
CA SER A 395 2.78 -10.31 15.24
C SER A 395 3.07 -10.64 16.73
N PRO A 396 4.33 -10.58 17.18
CA PRO A 396 4.65 -10.84 18.56
C PRO A 396 4.03 -9.76 19.47
N ALA A 397 3.48 -10.17 20.62
CA ALA A 397 2.94 -9.24 21.60
C ALA A 397 4.01 -8.24 22.06
N LYS A 398 3.61 -6.99 22.23
CA LYS A 398 4.46 -5.91 22.72
C LYS A 398 4.11 -5.56 24.16
N ASP A 399 5.09 -5.16 24.96
CA ASP A 399 4.89 -4.76 26.34
C ASP A 399 4.33 -3.33 26.47
N ASP A 400 4.48 -2.54 25.39
CA ASP A 400 4.15 -1.12 25.36
C ASP A 400 3.33 -0.69 24.12
N PRO A 401 2.26 -1.42 23.70
CA PRO A 401 1.53 -1.09 22.49
C PRO A 401 0.71 0.20 22.66
N ILE A 402 0.80 1.11 21.68
CA ILE A 402 0.00 2.35 21.63
C ILE A 402 -1.05 2.32 20.53
N ALA A 403 -0.92 1.45 19.56
CA ALA A 403 -1.86 1.30 18.45
C ALA A 403 -1.82 -0.13 17.89
N ILE A 404 -2.85 -0.48 17.12
CA ILE A 404 -2.86 -1.67 16.27
C ILE A 404 -2.99 -1.22 14.83
N SER A 405 -2.17 -1.80 13.95
CA SER A 405 -2.36 -1.72 12.51
C SER A 405 -2.65 -3.10 11.94
N SER A 406 -3.22 -3.14 10.75
CA SER A 406 -3.54 -4.39 10.06
C SER A 406 -3.65 -4.19 8.54
N PHE A 407 -2.97 -3.18 8.00
CA PHE A 407 -2.90 -3.01 6.56
C PHE A 407 -1.94 -4.05 5.94
N PRO A 408 -2.24 -4.60 4.75
CA PRO A 408 -1.29 -5.45 4.02
C PRO A 408 0.07 -4.76 3.83
N ILE A 409 1.15 -5.53 3.80
CA ILE A 409 2.43 -4.98 3.33
C ILE A 409 2.30 -4.73 1.83
N ASP A 410 2.37 -3.47 1.43
CA ASP A 410 2.05 -2.98 0.08
C ASP A 410 2.95 -1.78 -0.26
N SER A 411 3.89 -1.94 -1.21
CA SER A 411 4.73 -0.84 -1.67
C SER A 411 4.51 -0.52 -3.16
N HIS A 412 5.08 0.59 -3.59
CA HIS A 412 5.02 1.04 -4.99
C HIS A 412 6.40 1.01 -5.64
N ASP A 413 6.43 1.15 -6.98
CA ASP A 413 7.65 1.22 -7.77
C ASP A 413 8.60 2.28 -7.19
N CYS A 414 9.88 1.93 -7.06
CA CYS A 414 10.94 2.84 -6.62
C CYS A 414 11.78 3.33 -7.80
N GLN A 415 11.93 2.47 -8.82
CA GLN A 415 12.64 2.80 -10.06
C GLN A 415 12.06 2.05 -11.26
N ARG A 416 12.40 2.54 -12.47
CA ARG A 416 12.07 1.89 -13.73
C ARG A 416 13.34 1.75 -14.56
N VAL A 417 13.69 0.53 -14.92
CA VAL A 417 15.01 0.20 -15.45
C VAL A 417 14.91 -0.34 -16.87
N ALA A 418 15.68 0.22 -17.80
CA ALA A 418 15.89 -0.35 -19.11
C ALA A 418 16.97 -1.42 -19.05
N LEU A 419 16.65 -2.62 -19.55
CA LEU A 419 17.58 -3.75 -19.53
C LEU A 419 18.45 -3.75 -20.78
N LYS A 420 19.76 -3.98 -20.63
CA LYS A 420 20.71 -4.04 -21.76
C LYS A 420 20.41 -5.15 -22.79
N GLY A 421 19.70 -6.20 -22.36
CA GLY A 421 19.24 -7.29 -23.23
C GLY A 421 17.89 -7.06 -23.88
N GLY A 422 17.32 -5.85 -23.71
CA GLY A 422 15.98 -5.48 -24.13
C GLY A 422 14.94 -5.65 -23.02
N GLY A 423 13.91 -4.83 -23.06
CA GLY A 423 12.86 -4.77 -22.06
C GLY A 423 13.00 -3.62 -21.07
N VAL A 424 11.90 -3.27 -20.42
CA VAL A 424 11.86 -2.32 -19.32
C VAL A 424 11.11 -2.94 -18.15
N VAL A 425 11.66 -2.83 -16.94
CA VAL A 425 11.07 -3.36 -15.71
C VAL A 425 10.76 -2.26 -14.72
N ASN A 426 9.62 -2.36 -14.03
CA ASN A 426 9.35 -1.60 -12.81
C ASN A 426 9.88 -2.39 -11.62
N GLU A 427 10.61 -1.73 -10.75
CA GLU A 427 11.28 -2.33 -9.60
C GLU A 427 10.83 -1.64 -8.31
N GLY A 428 10.66 -2.42 -7.23
CA GLY A 428 10.40 -1.95 -5.87
C GLY A 428 9.01 -2.22 -5.33
N THR A 429 8.04 -2.56 -6.17
CA THR A 429 6.69 -2.89 -5.70
C THR A 429 6.69 -4.16 -4.85
N ILE A 430 6.04 -4.10 -3.69
CA ILE A 430 5.59 -5.28 -2.95
C ILE A 430 4.08 -5.37 -3.20
N LEU A 431 3.64 -6.43 -3.88
CA LEU A 431 2.20 -6.67 -4.04
C LEU A 431 1.58 -7.02 -2.68
N PRO A 432 0.31 -6.64 -2.43
CA PRO A 432 -0.28 -6.71 -1.10
C PRO A 432 -0.18 -8.10 -0.44
N VAL A 433 0.57 -8.18 0.66
CA VAL A 433 0.70 -9.39 1.49
C VAL A 433 -0.40 -9.39 2.54
N ARG A 434 -1.33 -10.33 2.42
CA ARG A 434 -2.55 -10.44 3.23
C ARG A 434 -2.58 -11.73 4.02
N VAL A 435 -3.43 -11.77 5.05
CA VAL A 435 -3.77 -13.04 5.71
C VAL A 435 -4.45 -13.95 4.67
N PRO A 436 -3.93 -15.17 4.44
CA PRO A 436 -4.47 -16.07 3.42
C PRO A 436 -5.98 -16.29 3.53
N GLY A 437 -6.68 -16.20 2.41
CA GLY A 437 -8.15 -16.36 2.35
C GLY A 437 -8.95 -15.18 2.89
N THR A 438 -8.30 -14.02 3.15
CA THR A 438 -8.98 -12.79 3.57
C THR A 438 -8.61 -11.63 2.64
N GLY A 439 -9.39 -10.52 2.72
CA GLY A 439 -9.04 -9.28 2.01
C GLY A 439 -8.16 -8.33 2.82
N VAL A 440 -7.73 -8.70 4.04
CA VAL A 440 -7.08 -7.82 5.01
C VAL A 440 -5.65 -8.29 5.34
N GLY A 441 -4.83 -7.37 5.87
CA GLY A 441 -3.49 -7.69 6.34
C GLY A 441 -3.47 -8.33 7.74
N TYR A 442 -2.26 -8.64 8.20
CA TYR A 442 -2.00 -9.16 9.54
C TYR A 442 -2.19 -8.05 10.58
N ALA A 443 -2.87 -8.35 11.68
CA ALA A 443 -2.96 -7.40 12.79
C ALA A 443 -1.69 -7.48 13.64
N TYR A 444 -1.10 -6.33 13.96
CA TYR A 444 0.09 -6.22 14.77
C TYR A 444 0.07 -4.97 15.64
N GLN A 445 0.77 -5.03 16.76
CA GLN A 445 0.90 -3.92 17.70
C GLN A 445 2.04 -2.99 17.31
N VAL A 446 1.79 -1.68 17.40
CA VAL A 446 2.83 -0.64 17.29
C VAL A 446 3.26 -0.27 18.70
N PRO A 447 4.52 -0.55 19.09
CA PRO A 447 4.99 -0.24 20.44
C PRO A 447 5.28 1.25 20.61
N TYR A 448 5.15 1.77 21.82
CA TYR A 448 5.47 3.16 22.17
C TYR A 448 6.91 3.53 21.79
N ARG A 449 7.84 2.61 22.02
CA ARG A 449 9.26 2.80 21.67
C ARG A 449 9.52 3.06 20.19
N ALA A 450 8.60 2.70 19.29
CA ALA A 450 8.76 2.94 17.86
C ALA A 450 8.63 4.43 17.46
N ILE A 451 8.02 5.26 18.34
CA ILE A 451 7.88 6.70 18.11
C ILE A 451 8.84 7.54 18.96
N LEU A 452 9.77 6.91 19.69
CA LEU A 452 10.69 7.57 20.60
C LEU A 452 12.10 7.69 20.03
N PRO A 453 12.66 8.91 19.97
CA PRO A 453 14.09 9.12 19.83
C PRO A 453 14.88 8.44 20.96
N ARG A 454 16.16 8.25 20.76
CA ARG A 454 17.05 7.83 21.86
C ARG A 454 17.19 8.97 22.86
N PRO A 455 17.20 8.69 24.19
CA PRO A 455 17.24 9.73 25.23
C PRO A 455 18.41 10.69 25.12
N GLU A 456 19.56 10.18 24.65
CA GLU A 456 20.78 10.98 24.44
C GLU A 456 20.66 11.96 23.26
N GLN A 457 19.65 11.81 22.41
CA GLN A 457 19.38 12.70 21.27
C GLN A 457 18.29 13.70 21.56
N CYS A 458 17.09 13.24 22.01
CA CYS A 458 15.99 14.13 22.30
C CYS A 458 15.02 13.55 23.33
N GLY A 459 14.85 14.23 24.48
CA GLY A 459 14.01 13.80 25.59
C GLY A 459 12.56 14.32 25.55
N ASN A 460 12.19 15.21 24.63
CA ASN A 460 10.84 15.80 24.58
C ASN A 460 10.20 15.81 23.20
N LEU A 461 10.56 14.85 22.34
CA LEU A 461 10.04 14.70 20.99
C LEU A 461 9.40 13.32 20.80
N LEU A 462 8.24 13.27 20.12
CA LEU A 462 7.57 12.05 19.65
C LEU A 462 7.42 12.12 18.13
N VAL A 463 7.59 10.98 17.44
CA VAL A 463 7.60 10.90 15.96
C VAL A 463 6.62 9.82 15.48
N PRO A 464 5.29 10.08 15.49
CA PRO A 464 4.28 9.06 15.18
C PRO A 464 4.11 8.73 13.70
N VAL A 465 4.53 9.60 12.78
CA VAL A 465 4.32 9.43 11.33
C VAL A 465 5.59 8.89 10.66
N ALA A 466 6.72 9.56 10.84
CA ALA A 466 8.03 9.11 10.38
C ALA A 466 8.70 8.17 11.42
N LEU A 467 7.92 7.25 11.99
CA LEU A 467 8.33 6.39 13.11
C LEU A 467 9.42 5.37 12.74
N GLY A 468 9.99 4.73 13.76
CA GLY A 468 11.02 3.72 13.60
C GLY A 468 10.51 2.46 12.91
N SER A 469 10.91 2.27 11.66
CA SER A 469 10.49 1.14 10.83
C SER A 469 11.47 0.88 9.68
N THR A 470 11.50 -0.35 9.18
CA THR A 470 12.11 -0.66 7.88
C THR A 470 11.22 -0.19 6.75
N HIS A 471 11.73 -0.14 5.51
CA HIS A 471 10.93 0.11 4.31
C HIS A 471 9.76 -0.88 4.17
N VAL A 472 10.02 -2.16 4.46
CA VAL A 472 8.99 -3.22 4.41
C VAL A 472 7.89 -2.96 5.44
N ALA A 473 8.25 -2.61 6.67
CA ALA A 473 7.27 -2.29 7.70
C ALA A 473 6.51 -0.98 7.40
N MET A 474 7.19 0.05 6.89
CA MET A 474 6.56 1.29 6.45
C MET A 474 5.53 1.03 5.35
N SER A 475 5.73 0.03 4.50
CA SER A 475 4.77 -0.38 3.47
C SER A 475 3.40 -0.82 4.03
N SER A 476 3.31 -1.15 5.32
CA SER A 476 2.05 -1.41 6.03
C SER A 476 1.63 -0.26 6.96
N LEU A 477 2.60 0.46 7.54
CA LEU A 477 2.32 1.53 8.53
C LEU A 477 1.80 2.83 7.89
N ARG A 478 2.15 3.09 6.63
CA ARG A 478 1.92 4.34 5.89
C ARG A 478 0.46 4.68 5.57
N ILE A 479 -0.49 3.99 6.17
CA ILE A 479 -1.92 4.18 5.91
C ILE A 479 -2.52 5.09 6.98
N GLU A 480 -3.39 6.00 6.55
CA GLU A 480 -3.96 7.06 7.39
C GLU A 480 -4.62 6.51 8.65
N GLY A 481 -5.34 5.38 8.57
CA GLY A 481 -5.95 4.75 9.75
C GLY A 481 -4.94 4.29 10.79
N ALA A 482 -3.77 3.80 10.36
CA ALA A 482 -2.68 3.46 11.26
C ALA A 482 -2.06 4.72 11.88
N TRP A 483 -1.77 5.74 11.06
CA TRP A 483 -1.23 7.01 11.56
C TRP A 483 -2.18 7.73 12.51
N MET A 484 -3.50 7.71 12.29
CA MET A 484 -4.48 8.28 13.22
C MET A 484 -4.38 7.62 14.60
N ALA A 485 -4.31 6.29 14.64
CA ALA A 485 -4.18 5.56 15.90
C ALA A 485 -2.83 5.80 16.60
N ILE A 486 -1.72 5.80 15.85
CA ILE A 486 -0.38 6.07 16.39
C ILE A 486 -0.30 7.53 16.87
N GLY A 487 -0.87 8.49 16.11
CA GLY A 487 -0.96 9.90 16.47
C GLY A 487 -1.75 10.11 17.75
N GLN A 488 -2.88 9.43 17.92
CA GLN A 488 -3.64 9.47 19.18
C GLN A 488 -2.77 9.02 20.35
N GLY A 489 -2.02 7.92 20.19
CA GLY A 489 -1.06 7.45 21.20
C GLY A 489 0.01 8.48 21.55
N ALA A 490 0.59 9.11 20.53
CA ALA A 490 1.59 10.16 20.70
C ALA A 490 1.03 11.39 21.42
N GLY A 491 -0.19 11.81 21.08
CA GLY A 491 -0.85 12.97 21.71
C GLY A 491 -1.10 12.77 23.20
N VAL A 492 -1.66 11.60 23.58
CA VAL A 492 -1.86 11.24 24.98
C VAL A 492 -0.53 11.23 25.74
N ALA A 493 0.51 10.59 25.16
CA ALA A 493 1.83 10.52 25.77
C ALA A 493 2.47 11.91 25.94
N ALA A 494 2.36 12.76 24.94
CA ALA A 494 2.90 14.13 24.99
C ALA A 494 2.26 14.96 26.12
N ALA A 495 0.94 14.93 26.24
CA ALA A 495 0.22 15.65 27.30
C ALA A 495 0.59 15.15 28.70
N LEU A 496 0.66 13.83 28.89
CA LEU A 496 1.07 13.25 30.17
C LEU A 496 2.52 13.63 30.55
N SER A 497 3.44 13.53 29.58
CA SER A 497 4.85 13.90 29.77
C SER A 497 4.99 15.40 30.08
N ALA A 498 4.29 16.27 29.34
CA ALA A 498 4.29 17.73 29.57
C ALA A 498 3.76 18.11 30.94
N LYS A 499 2.65 17.48 31.37
CA LYS A 499 2.03 17.71 32.68
C LYS A 499 2.91 17.32 33.84
N ARG A 500 3.68 16.21 33.69
CA ARG A 500 4.55 15.66 34.74
C ARG A 500 5.98 16.20 34.67
N GLY A 501 6.35 16.93 33.63
CA GLY A 501 7.73 17.39 33.42
C GLY A 501 8.73 16.26 33.14
N LEU A 502 8.25 15.13 32.58
CA LEU A 502 9.09 13.96 32.26
C LEU A 502 9.68 14.06 30.86
N ASN A 503 10.78 13.36 30.62
CA ASN A 503 11.11 12.98 29.24
C ASN A 503 10.08 11.98 28.73
N VAL A 504 9.85 11.99 27.42
CA VAL A 504 8.86 11.09 26.81
C VAL A 504 9.23 9.59 26.99
N GLN A 505 10.52 9.30 27.13
CA GLN A 505 11.02 7.94 27.38
C GLN A 505 10.76 7.45 28.82
N ASP A 506 10.58 8.37 29.75
CA ASP A 506 10.39 8.07 31.18
C ASP A 506 8.90 7.95 31.56
N LEU A 507 7.97 8.12 30.59
CA LEU A 507 6.53 7.99 30.84
C LEU A 507 6.15 6.55 31.18
N PRO A 508 5.54 6.27 32.35
CA PRO A 508 5.10 4.93 32.70
C PRO A 508 4.01 4.41 31.76
N TYR A 509 4.28 3.34 31.04
CA TYR A 509 3.33 2.77 30.07
C TYR A 509 1.96 2.39 30.66
N PRO A 510 1.81 1.85 31.89
CA PRO A 510 0.49 1.56 32.47
C PRO A 510 -0.43 2.79 32.56
N GLU A 511 0.13 3.98 32.81
CA GLU A 511 -0.60 5.24 32.82
C GLU A 511 -1.07 5.62 31.40
N LEU A 512 -0.15 5.56 30.44
CA LEU A 512 -0.44 5.80 29.03
C LEU A 512 -1.55 4.86 28.53
N ARG A 513 -1.41 3.56 28.78
CA ARG A 513 -2.40 2.54 28.40
C ARG A 513 -3.79 2.84 28.96
N THR A 514 -3.87 3.22 30.24
CA THR A 514 -5.14 3.55 30.89
C THR A 514 -5.84 4.71 30.17
N ARG A 515 -5.09 5.74 29.78
CA ARG A 515 -5.65 6.91 29.10
C ARG A 515 -6.05 6.60 27.64
N LEU A 516 -5.26 5.77 26.93
CA LEU A 516 -5.62 5.33 25.60
C LEU A 516 -6.96 4.56 25.56
N LEU A 517 -7.12 3.62 26.49
CA LEU A 517 -8.38 2.88 26.63
C LEU A 517 -9.56 3.80 26.98
N ALA A 518 -9.35 4.78 27.87
CA ALA A 518 -10.36 5.78 28.23
C ALA A 518 -10.78 6.64 27.04
N GLN A 519 -9.88 6.88 26.08
CA GLN A 519 -10.17 7.58 24.81
C GLN A 519 -10.67 6.64 23.70
N GLY A 520 -11.07 5.41 24.03
CA GLY A 520 -11.67 4.45 23.11
C GLY A 520 -10.69 3.78 22.13
N GLN A 521 -9.37 3.91 22.35
CA GLN A 521 -8.37 3.24 21.52
C GLN A 521 -8.09 1.83 22.03
N THR A 522 -8.09 0.84 21.13
CA THR A 522 -7.65 -0.51 21.48
C THR A 522 -6.14 -0.66 21.29
N VAL A 523 -5.52 -1.40 22.17
CA VAL A 523 -4.10 -1.80 22.10
C VAL A 523 -3.94 -3.32 22.17
N GLU A 524 -5.04 -4.05 22.34
CA GLU A 524 -5.06 -5.51 22.36
C GLU A 524 -5.20 -6.08 20.96
N LEU A 525 -4.38 -7.07 20.62
CA LEU A 525 -4.51 -7.76 19.33
C LEU A 525 -5.90 -8.38 19.21
N PRO A 526 -6.60 -8.16 18.11
CA PRO A 526 -7.86 -8.84 17.87
C PRO A 526 -7.61 -10.35 17.74
N THR A 527 -8.57 -11.14 18.20
CA THR A 527 -8.55 -12.59 17.99
C THR A 527 -8.27 -12.86 16.50
N PRO A 528 -7.34 -13.78 16.16
CA PRO A 528 -7.08 -14.13 14.77
C PRO A 528 -8.41 -14.35 14.05
N PRO A 529 -8.57 -13.87 12.79
CA PRO A 529 -9.82 -14.04 12.09
C PRO A 529 -10.11 -15.55 12.06
N ILE A 530 -11.23 -15.93 12.67
CA ILE A 530 -11.76 -17.26 12.44
C ILE A 530 -11.85 -17.34 10.91
N ARG A 531 -11.10 -18.26 10.30
CA ARG A 531 -11.37 -18.60 8.90
C ARG A 531 -12.88 -18.80 8.84
N LYS A 532 -13.62 -17.85 8.28
CA LYS A 532 -14.99 -18.17 7.88
C LYS A 532 -14.78 -19.37 6.96
N ALA A 533 -15.19 -20.56 7.42
CA ALA A 533 -15.52 -21.60 6.49
C ALA A 533 -16.31 -20.87 5.42
N ALA A 534 -15.81 -20.88 4.17
CA ALA A 534 -16.48 -20.21 3.07
C ALA A 534 -17.96 -20.47 3.28
N PRO A 535 -18.85 -19.45 3.26
CA PRO A 535 -20.26 -19.69 3.47
C PRO A 535 -20.54 -20.88 2.60
N LYS A 536 -21.04 -22.00 3.20
CA LYS A 536 -21.51 -23.14 2.43
C LYS A 536 -22.41 -22.47 1.40
N ALA A 537 -21.89 -22.34 0.18
CA ALA A 537 -22.69 -21.87 -0.93
C ALA A 537 -23.89 -22.80 -0.82
N ALA A 538 -25.08 -22.22 -0.66
CA ALA A 538 -26.31 -22.99 -0.72
C ALA A 538 -26.07 -23.91 -1.90
N GLU A 539 -25.99 -25.21 -1.63
CA GLU A 539 -25.69 -26.22 -2.64
C GLU A 539 -26.64 -25.93 -3.80
N LYS A 540 -26.12 -25.23 -4.83
CA LYS A 540 -26.70 -25.39 -6.14
C LYS A 540 -26.66 -26.90 -6.37
N PRO A 541 -27.78 -27.54 -6.74
CA PRO A 541 -27.75 -28.96 -7.07
C PRO A 541 -26.54 -29.17 -7.96
N PRO A 542 -25.74 -30.23 -7.72
CA PRO A 542 -24.50 -30.46 -8.42
C PRO A 542 -24.78 -30.35 -9.91
N ALA A 543 -24.08 -29.40 -10.56
CA ALA A 543 -23.90 -29.51 -12.00
C ALA A 543 -23.42 -30.94 -12.22
N THR A 544 -24.13 -31.73 -13.03
CA THR A 544 -23.92 -33.14 -13.34
C THR A 544 -22.43 -33.45 -13.26
N SER A 545 -22.03 -34.38 -12.35
CA SER A 545 -20.63 -34.77 -12.18
C SER A 545 -19.99 -34.96 -13.55
N PRO A 546 -18.84 -34.34 -13.84
CA PRO A 546 -18.19 -34.51 -15.13
C PRO A 546 -17.96 -35.97 -15.36
N ALA A 547 -18.45 -36.59 -16.48
CA ALA A 547 -18.23 -37.95 -16.78
C ALA A 547 -16.73 -38.25 -16.95
N GLY A 548 -16.19 -39.28 -16.28
CA GLY A 548 -14.80 -39.67 -16.39
C GLY A 548 -14.02 -39.69 -15.08
N LEU A 549 -12.74 -40.05 -15.14
CA LEU A 549 -11.81 -40.05 -14.01
C LEU A 549 -11.30 -38.61 -13.77
N ILE A 550 -11.53 -38.07 -12.58
CA ILE A 550 -11.02 -36.78 -12.14
C ILE A 550 -9.80 -36.98 -11.22
N LEU A 551 -8.72 -36.32 -11.53
CA LEU A 551 -7.48 -36.23 -10.74
C LEU A 551 -7.35 -34.79 -10.20
N ASP A 552 -7.86 -34.57 -8.99
CA ASP A 552 -7.86 -33.29 -8.30
C ASP A 552 -6.48 -33.02 -7.67
N ASP A 553 -6.09 -31.75 -7.48
CA ASP A 553 -4.80 -31.36 -6.87
C ASP A 553 -4.56 -32.03 -5.51
N GLN A 554 -5.64 -32.37 -4.79
CA GLN A 554 -5.57 -33.02 -3.47
C GLN A 554 -5.05 -34.46 -3.50
N VAL A 555 -5.07 -35.12 -4.66
CA VAL A 555 -4.53 -36.50 -4.82
C VAL A 555 -3.18 -36.51 -5.51
N ALA A 556 -2.61 -35.34 -5.84
CA ALA A 556 -1.29 -35.24 -6.42
C ALA A 556 -0.17 -35.49 -5.40
N GLU A 557 0.87 -36.20 -5.80
CA GLU A 557 2.15 -36.22 -5.09
C GLU A 557 2.88 -34.89 -5.43
N LEU A 558 3.00 -34.02 -4.46
CA LEU A 558 3.58 -32.68 -4.62
C LEU A 558 5.03 -32.66 -4.13
N GLU A 559 5.96 -32.26 -4.99
CA GLU A 559 7.35 -31.93 -4.65
C GLU A 559 7.56 -30.43 -4.77
N GLY A 560 8.39 -29.85 -3.90
CA GLY A 560 8.63 -28.42 -3.85
C GLY A 560 7.57 -27.66 -3.06
N ALA A 561 7.61 -26.32 -3.16
CA ALA A 561 6.75 -25.47 -2.36
C ALA A 561 5.53 -25.01 -3.16
N TRP A 562 4.45 -25.73 -3.03
CA TRP A 562 3.15 -25.39 -3.58
C TRP A 562 2.29 -24.64 -2.56
N THR A 563 1.64 -23.57 -3.00
CA THR A 563 0.78 -22.73 -2.15
C THR A 563 -0.69 -22.94 -2.51
N PRO A 564 -1.53 -23.41 -1.57
CA PRO A 564 -2.98 -23.53 -1.79
C PRO A 564 -3.65 -22.18 -2.00
N SER A 565 -4.62 -22.11 -2.92
CA SER A 565 -5.36 -20.90 -3.23
C SER A 565 -6.81 -21.18 -3.67
N THR A 566 -7.67 -20.19 -3.43
CA THR A 566 -9.06 -20.14 -3.93
C THR A 566 -9.37 -18.79 -4.57
N ASN A 567 -8.32 -17.97 -4.82
CA ASN A 567 -8.46 -16.56 -5.20
C ASN A 567 -9.05 -16.35 -6.59
N PHE A 568 -8.87 -17.31 -7.50
CA PHE A 568 -9.37 -17.22 -8.88
C PHE A 568 -10.32 -18.37 -9.18
N LYS A 569 -11.41 -18.05 -9.86
CA LYS A 569 -12.38 -19.02 -10.38
C LYS A 569 -12.34 -19.04 -11.90
N PRO A 570 -12.75 -20.18 -12.57
CA PRO A 570 -13.24 -21.41 -11.96
C PRO A 570 -12.12 -22.26 -11.36
N HIS A 571 -12.45 -23.16 -10.43
CA HIS A 571 -11.62 -24.27 -9.95
C HIS A 571 -12.50 -25.48 -9.62
N ILE A 572 -11.91 -26.66 -9.67
CA ILE A 572 -12.54 -27.92 -9.28
C ILE A 572 -12.34 -28.12 -7.76
N GLY A 573 -13.21 -28.89 -7.13
CA GLY A 573 -13.08 -29.21 -5.71
C GLY A 573 -13.01 -28.00 -4.79
N LYS A 574 -12.04 -27.99 -3.87
CA LYS A 574 -11.91 -26.97 -2.81
C LYS A 574 -11.01 -25.80 -3.14
N GLY A 575 -10.31 -25.85 -4.26
CA GLY A 575 -9.34 -24.82 -4.65
C GLY A 575 -8.33 -25.39 -5.64
N TYR A 576 -7.16 -24.78 -5.70
CA TYR A 576 -6.03 -25.20 -6.52
C TYR A 576 -4.73 -24.86 -5.79
N VAL A 577 -3.59 -25.40 -6.24
CA VAL A 577 -2.27 -24.98 -5.76
C VAL A 577 -1.48 -24.26 -6.85
N HIS A 578 -0.53 -23.40 -6.45
CA HIS A 578 0.37 -22.70 -7.37
C HIS A 578 1.80 -22.65 -6.82
N ASP A 579 2.77 -22.43 -7.73
CA ASP A 579 4.21 -22.42 -7.45
C ASP A 579 4.75 -21.05 -6.99
N GLU A 580 3.89 -20.06 -6.71
CA GLU A 580 4.28 -18.67 -6.38
C GLU A 580 5.18 -18.02 -7.44
N GLN A 581 5.08 -18.43 -8.69
CA GLN A 581 5.86 -17.89 -9.80
C GLN A 581 7.39 -18.11 -9.64
N ARG A 582 7.79 -19.20 -8.97
CA ARG A 582 9.22 -19.45 -8.68
C ARG A 582 10.03 -19.83 -9.90
N SER A 583 9.43 -20.53 -10.88
CA SER A 583 10.08 -20.91 -12.15
C SER A 583 11.46 -21.58 -11.99
N ASP A 584 11.72 -22.21 -10.83
CA ASP A 584 13.02 -22.73 -10.40
C ASP A 584 13.19 -24.23 -10.70
N GLY A 585 12.21 -24.85 -11.34
CA GLY A 585 12.20 -26.27 -11.66
C GLY A 585 11.98 -27.21 -10.46
N LYS A 586 11.79 -26.67 -9.24
CA LYS A 586 11.67 -27.48 -8.01
C LYS A 586 10.24 -27.88 -7.69
N CYS A 587 9.23 -27.18 -8.24
CA CYS A 587 7.85 -27.55 -8.08
C CYS A 587 7.45 -28.59 -9.14
N ARG A 588 7.11 -29.79 -8.68
CA ARG A 588 6.63 -30.91 -9.49
C ARG A 588 5.38 -31.48 -8.86
N ALA A 589 4.43 -31.91 -9.70
CA ALA A 589 3.26 -32.64 -9.26
C ALA A 589 3.10 -33.90 -10.09
N THR A 590 2.81 -35.01 -9.42
CA THR A 590 2.65 -36.32 -10.05
C THR A 590 1.33 -36.95 -9.63
N PHE A 591 0.52 -37.34 -10.60
CA PHE A 591 -0.68 -38.15 -10.41
C PHE A 591 -0.41 -39.56 -10.87
N ARG A 592 -0.81 -40.55 -10.07
CA ARG A 592 -0.79 -41.99 -10.43
C ARG A 592 -2.20 -42.47 -10.60
N PHE A 593 -2.49 -43.13 -11.71
CA PHE A 593 -3.84 -43.61 -12.02
C PHE A 593 -3.87 -44.86 -12.87
N LYS A 594 -5.02 -45.51 -12.87
CA LYS A 594 -5.38 -46.63 -13.78
C LYS A 594 -6.71 -46.29 -14.42
N VAL A 595 -6.91 -46.78 -15.62
CA VAL A 595 -8.20 -46.72 -16.32
C VAL A 595 -8.97 -47.99 -16.21
N PRO A 596 -10.32 -47.98 -16.15
CA PRO A 596 -11.13 -49.16 -15.96
C PRO A 596 -11.30 -49.99 -17.25
N THR A 597 -11.22 -49.33 -18.41
CA THR A 597 -11.44 -49.95 -19.72
C THR A 597 -10.35 -49.57 -20.71
N GLU A 598 -10.12 -50.38 -21.74
CA GLU A 598 -9.30 -49.97 -22.87
C GLU A 598 -10.13 -49.07 -23.78
N ASP A 599 -9.72 -47.79 -23.90
CA ASP A 599 -10.40 -46.83 -24.74
C ASP A 599 -9.44 -45.70 -25.16
N ASP A 600 -9.88 -44.84 -26.09
CA ASP A 600 -9.28 -43.55 -26.34
C ASP A 600 -9.82 -42.58 -25.31
N TYR A 601 -8.94 -42.08 -24.45
CA TYR A 601 -9.30 -41.13 -23.41
C TYR A 601 -8.91 -39.71 -23.81
N GLU A 602 -9.87 -38.77 -23.80
CA GLU A 602 -9.59 -37.36 -23.88
C GLU A 602 -9.08 -36.87 -22.53
N LEU A 603 -7.86 -36.31 -22.49
CA LEU A 603 -7.29 -35.65 -21.35
C LEU A 603 -7.67 -34.17 -21.38
N GLY A 604 -8.27 -33.66 -20.31
CA GLY A 604 -8.55 -32.25 -20.09
C GLY A 604 -7.87 -31.73 -18.84
N MET A 605 -7.56 -30.42 -18.79
CA MET A 605 -6.99 -29.73 -17.63
C MET A 605 -7.89 -28.58 -17.20
N ALA A 606 -8.22 -28.53 -15.91
CA ALA A 606 -8.83 -27.39 -15.25
C ALA A 606 -7.75 -26.44 -14.71
N TYR A 607 -7.95 -25.15 -14.84
CA TYR A 607 -7.14 -24.10 -14.23
C TYR A 607 -7.87 -22.76 -14.30
N SER A 608 -7.53 -21.84 -13.41
CA SER A 608 -8.01 -20.46 -13.44
C SER A 608 -7.11 -19.61 -14.35
N ALA A 609 -7.59 -19.31 -15.56
CA ALA A 609 -6.83 -18.53 -16.54
C ALA A 609 -6.62 -17.08 -16.09
N HIS A 610 -5.41 -16.57 -16.26
CA HIS A 610 -5.08 -15.18 -15.98
C HIS A 610 -3.80 -14.77 -16.72
N ALA A 611 -3.64 -13.46 -17.02
CA ALA A 611 -2.47 -12.95 -17.73
C ALA A 611 -1.12 -13.16 -16.99
N THR A 612 -1.15 -13.44 -15.68
CA THR A 612 0.04 -13.73 -14.87
C THR A 612 0.44 -15.20 -14.84
N ARG A 613 -0.29 -16.08 -15.56
CA ARG A 613 -0.01 -17.52 -15.61
C ARG A 613 1.06 -17.82 -16.64
N THR A 614 1.64 -19.03 -16.53
CA THR A 614 2.60 -19.48 -17.52
C THR A 614 1.95 -19.70 -18.89
N THR A 615 2.65 -19.34 -19.95
CA THR A 615 2.27 -19.62 -21.34
C THR A 615 2.76 -21.00 -21.79
N ARG A 616 3.61 -21.69 -21.00
CA ARG A 616 4.27 -22.94 -21.39
C ARG A 616 4.42 -23.89 -20.20
N LEU A 617 3.30 -24.41 -19.68
CA LEU A 617 3.33 -25.44 -18.65
C LEU A 617 3.67 -26.80 -19.28
N PRO A 618 4.83 -27.43 -18.97
CA PRO A 618 5.13 -28.76 -19.47
C PRO A 618 4.34 -29.83 -18.68
N ILE A 619 3.71 -30.74 -19.40
CA ILE A 619 2.95 -31.88 -18.87
C ILE A 619 3.43 -33.13 -19.58
N THR A 620 3.63 -34.21 -18.83
CA THR A 620 3.97 -35.53 -19.38
C THR A 620 2.97 -36.57 -18.90
N ILE A 621 2.40 -37.36 -19.80
CA ILE A 621 1.65 -38.57 -19.51
C ILE A 621 2.49 -39.76 -19.94
N ALA A 622 2.73 -40.70 -19.02
CA ALA A 622 3.56 -41.89 -19.28
C ALA A 622 2.97 -43.15 -18.66
N GLY A 623 3.20 -44.32 -19.27
CA GLY A 623 2.78 -45.61 -18.80
C GLY A 623 2.60 -46.60 -19.95
N GLY A 624 2.70 -47.91 -19.68
CA GLY A 624 2.51 -48.93 -20.71
C GLY A 624 3.50 -48.93 -21.87
N GLY A 625 4.70 -48.34 -21.65
CA GLY A 625 5.73 -48.20 -22.68
C GLY A 625 5.56 -46.96 -23.58
N VAL A 626 4.65 -46.05 -23.25
CA VAL A 626 4.36 -44.80 -24.00
C VAL A 626 4.64 -43.59 -23.13
N GLU A 627 5.21 -42.57 -23.72
CA GLU A 627 5.39 -41.22 -23.11
C GLU A 627 4.94 -40.15 -24.10
N HIS A 628 4.05 -39.26 -23.63
CA HIS A 628 3.59 -38.11 -24.39
C HIS A 628 3.88 -36.82 -23.62
N ARG A 629 4.43 -35.83 -24.31
CA ARG A 629 4.73 -34.51 -23.76
C ARG A 629 3.81 -33.45 -24.36
N LEU A 630 3.23 -32.63 -23.51
CA LEU A 630 2.28 -31.59 -23.85
C LEU A 630 2.75 -30.26 -23.27
N THR A 631 2.21 -29.19 -23.83
CA THR A 631 2.43 -27.85 -23.28
C THR A 631 1.11 -27.10 -23.19
N VAL A 632 0.85 -26.46 -22.06
CA VAL A 632 -0.39 -25.71 -21.82
C VAL A 632 -0.09 -24.24 -21.59
N ASP A 633 -0.81 -23.38 -22.30
CA ASP A 633 -0.88 -21.94 -22.06
C ASP A 633 -2.02 -21.63 -21.09
N GLN A 634 -1.68 -21.39 -19.81
CA GLN A 634 -2.65 -21.10 -18.76
C GLN A 634 -3.12 -19.62 -18.74
N THR A 635 -2.64 -18.79 -19.66
CA THR A 635 -3.20 -17.44 -19.86
C THR A 635 -4.50 -17.47 -20.65
N GLN A 636 -4.75 -18.54 -21.41
CA GLN A 636 -5.92 -18.68 -22.25
C GLN A 636 -7.12 -19.16 -21.42
N PRO A 637 -8.30 -18.51 -21.54
CA PRO A 637 -9.50 -18.95 -20.85
C PRO A 637 -9.92 -20.36 -21.28
N LEU A 638 -10.56 -21.10 -20.37
CA LEU A 638 -11.20 -22.36 -20.73
C LEU A 638 -12.25 -22.14 -21.83
N PRO A 639 -12.53 -23.15 -22.68
CA PRO A 639 -13.59 -23.05 -23.67
C PRO A 639 -14.95 -22.68 -23.03
N ALA A 640 -15.77 -21.91 -23.72
CA ALA A 640 -17.03 -21.41 -23.19
C ALA A 640 -17.95 -22.56 -22.77
N GLY A 641 -18.35 -22.59 -21.49
CA GLY A 641 -19.22 -23.61 -20.90
C GLY A 641 -18.48 -24.89 -20.43
N GLU A 642 -17.16 -24.98 -20.65
CA GLU A 642 -16.38 -26.14 -20.25
C GLU A 642 -15.64 -25.89 -18.93
N SER A 643 -15.48 -26.95 -18.12
CA SER A 643 -14.67 -26.93 -16.89
C SER A 643 -13.22 -27.35 -17.12
N PHE A 644 -12.94 -27.97 -18.26
CA PHE A 644 -11.62 -28.47 -18.62
C PHE A 644 -11.27 -28.07 -20.06
N ARG A 645 -10.01 -27.70 -20.26
CA ARG A 645 -9.42 -27.52 -21.60
C ARG A 645 -8.96 -28.88 -22.14
N PRO A 646 -9.44 -29.33 -23.29
CA PRO A 646 -8.91 -30.55 -23.95
C PRO A 646 -7.43 -30.37 -24.29
N LEU A 647 -6.61 -31.39 -23.98
CA LEU A 647 -5.16 -31.39 -24.23
C LEU A 647 -4.76 -32.41 -25.30
N GLY A 648 -5.59 -33.45 -25.51
CA GLY A 648 -5.31 -34.51 -26.47
C GLY A 648 -6.07 -35.80 -26.15
N GLN A 649 -5.98 -36.79 -27.08
CA GLN A 649 -6.54 -38.12 -26.90
C GLN A 649 -5.44 -39.15 -26.83
N PHE A 650 -5.59 -40.13 -25.92
CA PHE A 650 -4.58 -41.13 -25.61
C PHE A 650 -5.23 -42.51 -25.48
N ARG A 651 -4.69 -43.50 -26.19
CA ARG A 651 -5.12 -44.91 -26.05
C ARG A 651 -4.56 -45.46 -24.73
N LEU A 652 -5.44 -45.70 -23.75
CA LEU A 652 -5.05 -46.23 -22.44
C LEU A 652 -5.70 -47.60 -22.21
N ARG A 653 -5.03 -48.45 -21.39
CA ARG A 653 -5.44 -49.87 -21.16
C ARG A 653 -5.61 -50.14 -19.67
N PRO A 654 -6.59 -51.01 -19.28
CA PRO A 654 -6.74 -51.39 -17.88
C PRO A 654 -5.53 -52.20 -17.41
N GLY A 655 -5.27 -52.17 -16.10
CA GLY A 655 -4.16 -52.89 -15.48
C GLY A 655 -2.78 -52.23 -15.62
N VAL A 656 -2.65 -51.19 -16.40
CA VAL A 656 -1.42 -50.39 -16.56
C VAL A 656 -1.41 -49.24 -15.54
N ASP A 657 -0.25 -49.05 -14.89
CA ASP A 657 0.00 -47.89 -14.06
C ASP A 657 0.46 -46.71 -14.96
N TYR A 658 -0.32 -45.65 -14.97
CA TYR A 658 -0.01 -44.42 -15.66
C TYR A 658 0.40 -43.35 -14.68
N THR A 659 1.28 -42.42 -15.13
CA THR A 659 1.64 -41.22 -14.43
C THR A 659 1.33 -40.00 -15.30
N LEU A 660 0.81 -38.96 -14.68
CA LEU A 660 0.70 -37.63 -15.29
C LEU A 660 1.49 -36.66 -14.42
N THR A 661 2.49 -36.02 -15.00
CA THR A 661 3.39 -35.10 -14.29
C THR A 661 3.37 -33.75 -14.91
N LEU A 662 3.52 -32.71 -14.08
CA LEU A 662 3.80 -31.35 -14.49
C LEU A 662 4.91 -30.77 -13.63
N SER A 663 5.62 -29.77 -14.17
CA SER A 663 6.73 -29.09 -13.48
C SER A 663 6.73 -27.60 -13.81
N ASN A 664 7.28 -26.79 -12.90
CA ASN A 664 7.53 -25.38 -13.16
C ASN A 664 8.89 -25.11 -13.83
N GLU A 665 9.58 -26.16 -14.30
CA GLU A 665 10.84 -26.03 -15.02
C GLU A 665 10.64 -25.31 -16.37
N GLY A 666 11.42 -24.24 -16.61
CA GLY A 666 11.37 -23.47 -17.84
C GLY A 666 10.05 -22.68 -18.05
N THR A 667 9.25 -22.52 -17.00
CA THR A 667 8.03 -21.73 -17.04
C THR A 667 8.32 -20.26 -16.72
N VAL A 668 7.43 -19.36 -17.18
CA VAL A 668 7.42 -17.95 -16.81
C VAL A 668 5.99 -17.61 -16.37
N GLY A 669 5.81 -17.02 -15.19
CA GLY A 669 4.49 -16.78 -14.59
C GLY A 669 4.09 -17.90 -13.63
N PHE A 670 2.92 -17.74 -13.00
CA PHE A 670 2.39 -18.73 -12.06
C PHE A 670 2.02 -20.02 -12.78
N VAL A 671 2.44 -21.14 -12.22
CA VAL A 671 1.92 -22.47 -12.58
C VAL A 671 0.73 -22.78 -11.68
N ILE A 672 -0.42 -23.06 -12.29
CA ILE A 672 -1.65 -23.46 -11.58
C ILE A 672 -1.86 -24.96 -11.77
N LEU A 673 -2.00 -25.65 -10.65
CA LEU A 673 -2.47 -27.04 -10.62
C LEU A 673 -3.81 -27.07 -9.92
N ASP A 674 -4.85 -27.42 -10.67
CA ASP A 674 -6.22 -27.59 -10.17
C ASP A 674 -6.63 -29.08 -10.35
N ALA A 675 -7.10 -29.47 -11.51
CA ALA A 675 -7.49 -30.86 -11.76
C ALA A 675 -7.24 -31.28 -13.21
N PHE A 676 -7.15 -32.59 -13.42
CA PHE A 676 -7.22 -33.24 -14.73
C PHE A 676 -8.45 -34.14 -14.83
N GLN A 677 -8.98 -34.27 -16.05
CA GLN A 677 -10.07 -35.19 -16.39
C GLN A 677 -9.62 -36.14 -17.49
N LEU A 678 -9.90 -37.41 -17.34
CA LEU A 678 -9.76 -38.44 -18.36
C LEU A 678 -11.16 -38.97 -18.72
N ARG A 679 -11.64 -38.65 -19.92
CA ARG A 679 -12.96 -38.99 -20.41
C ARG A 679 -12.85 -40.02 -21.54
N PRO A 680 -13.43 -41.24 -21.44
CA PRO A 680 -13.43 -42.20 -22.56
C PRO A 680 -14.27 -41.65 -23.71
N THR A 681 -13.77 -41.77 -24.94
CA THR A 681 -14.44 -41.23 -26.14
C THR A 681 -15.39 -42.20 -26.80
N GLY A 682 -15.28 -43.51 -26.49
CA GLY A 682 -16.09 -44.57 -27.09
C GLY A 682 -17.44 -44.87 -26.44
N THR A 683 -17.79 -44.23 -25.31
CA THR A 683 -19.09 -44.41 -24.64
C THR A 683 -20.11 -43.37 -25.10
N THR A 684 -21.03 -43.73 -25.97
CA THR A 684 -22.30 -43.02 -26.14
C THR A 684 -23.05 -42.98 -24.81
N ALA A 685 -23.34 -41.77 -24.31
CA ALA A 685 -24.15 -41.62 -23.11
C ALA A 685 -25.49 -42.38 -23.25
N PRO A 686 -25.96 -43.12 -22.23
CA PRO A 686 -27.28 -43.74 -22.28
C PRO A 686 -28.33 -42.60 -22.34
N LYS A 687 -29.23 -42.67 -23.33
CA LYS A 687 -30.40 -41.78 -23.41
C LYS A 687 -31.21 -41.96 -22.13
N PRO A 688 -31.64 -40.85 -21.49
CA PRO A 688 -32.53 -40.95 -20.35
C PRO A 688 -33.88 -41.60 -20.80
N ARG A 689 -34.31 -42.63 -20.09
CA ARG A 689 -35.65 -43.20 -20.19
C ARG A 689 -36.68 -42.32 -19.49
#